data_62799de01caee476556033ddb24e6c5a
#
_entry.id   62799de01caee476556033ddb24e6c5a
#
_cell.length_a   1.000
_cell.length_b   1.000
_cell.length_c   1.000
_cell.angle_alpha   90.00
_cell.angle_beta   90.00
_cell.angle_gamma   90.00
#
_symmetry.space_group_name_H-M   'P 1'
#
loop_
_entity.id
_entity.type
_entity.pdbx_description
1 polymer ?
#
loop_
_entity_poly.entity_id
_entity_poly.type
_entity_poly.pdbx_seq_one_letter_code
_entity_poly.pdbx_strand_id
1 'polypeptide(L)'
;MAASLSLQLHSFPPNPTSSSPSSNTKITFQPFNFKPSLPKKPHHTTEPSEFPNTKNHRHHHHHHYKKLKHFKQKDAFPSSLPIHTKNPRSIYKDIKRFARQDKLKEALTILDYVDQQGIPVNATTFSTLIAACIRTKSLQHGREVHVHIRINGFENNEFLRTKLVHMYTSCGALEEAKQIFNELPCNSVYPWNALLRGSVIAGKKHYLDVLKAYTEMRALGVELNVYTFTTVIKSFAGAPALFQGLKAHGLLIKNGLVDSSIIRTSLIDLYFKCGRINLARRVFDEIPNRDVVVWGAMVAGFVHNRLQREALEYVRWMVEEGVEVNSVVVMSVLPAIGEVSEQRLGKEVHAYVVKTKEYYRRVPIKSALIDMYCKCGDMSSARRVFYSSAERNLVCWTALMSGYAWNGRLEQALRSTIWMQQEGFRPDVVTVATVLPVCSQLRALKQGKQVHAYALKHWFLPNASITNSLMVMYSKCGVIEYSERLFDSMEKRTVISWTAMIDSYVENGYHHEALDVIRSMQSSKHRPDSVAIARMLSVCGVLKLLKHGQEIHAQLLKKDFAKVPFVSAELINMYGTLGEVNKAKLVFDAVPVKGSITWTALIRAYGNNELYEGAIALFDRMTSRGSTPTHFTFDAMLSIFDRAGFVDDAYRIFKLMTRYKIEPSKEHFDIMVRLLTHDGQLEKAQKLVQMSSVV
;
A
#
# COMPACT_ATOMS: atom_id res chain seq x y z
N MET A 1 -3.78 -2.21 2.93
CA MET A 1 -3.58 -0.80 2.59
C MET A 1 -2.12 -0.33 2.66
N ALA A 2 -1.20 -1.11 3.18
CA ALA A 2 0.22 -0.72 3.23
C ALA A 2 1.04 -1.11 1.98
N ALA A 3 0.48 -1.85 1.03
CA ALA A 3 1.20 -2.39 -0.12
C ALA A 3 1.19 -1.49 -1.38
N SER A 4 0.48 -0.36 -1.38
CA SER A 4 0.36 0.51 -2.56
C SER A 4 1.22 1.77 -2.52
N LEU A 5 1.97 2.00 -1.45
CA LEU A 5 2.85 3.17 -1.31
C LEU A 5 4.30 2.93 -1.79
N SER A 6 4.69 1.69 -2.08
CA SER A 6 6.07 1.36 -2.48
C SER A 6 6.34 1.41 -4.00
N LEU A 7 5.36 1.75 -4.83
CA LEU A 7 5.49 1.68 -6.30
C LEU A 7 5.51 3.03 -7.02
N GLN A 8 5.58 4.16 -6.31
CA GLN A 8 5.65 5.48 -6.94
C GLN A 8 6.95 6.23 -6.63
N LEU A 9 8.10 5.57 -6.79
CA LEU A 9 9.39 6.25 -6.95
C LEU A 9 9.62 6.71 -8.40
N HIS A 10 8.55 6.89 -9.18
CA HIS A 10 8.68 7.39 -10.54
C HIS A 10 8.44 8.89 -10.58
N SER A 11 9.51 9.59 -10.91
CA SER A 11 9.60 10.92 -11.49
C SER A 11 8.58 11.93 -10.96
N PHE A 12 8.95 12.64 -9.92
CA PHE A 12 8.35 13.95 -9.64
C PHE A 12 8.54 14.84 -10.87
N PRO A 13 7.51 15.53 -11.34
CA PRO A 13 7.69 16.55 -12.32
C PRO A 13 8.63 17.64 -11.77
N PRO A 14 9.50 18.27 -12.58
CA PRO A 14 10.36 19.34 -12.13
C PRO A 14 9.51 20.49 -11.57
N ASN A 15 9.91 21.00 -10.43
CA ASN A 15 9.26 22.12 -9.75
C ASN A 15 9.23 23.39 -10.60
N PRO A 16 8.16 24.19 -10.48
CA PRO A 16 8.25 25.60 -10.86
C PRO A 16 9.18 26.32 -9.88
N THR A 17 10.19 26.97 -10.40
CA THR A 17 11.18 27.76 -9.70
C THR A 17 10.53 28.85 -8.88
N SER A 18 10.74 28.87 -7.59
CA SER A 18 10.47 30.00 -6.72
C SER A 18 11.78 30.71 -6.38
N SER A 19 11.83 31.99 -6.72
CA SER A 19 12.86 32.96 -6.38
C SER A 19 13.38 32.81 -4.94
N SER A 20 14.70 32.71 -4.80
CA SER A 20 15.42 32.77 -3.54
C SER A 20 15.56 34.20 -3.02
N PRO A 21 15.32 34.47 -1.74
CA PRO A 21 16.03 35.54 -1.06
C PRO A 21 17.26 34.95 -0.37
N SER A 22 18.41 35.48 -0.74
CA SER A 22 19.68 35.28 -0.06
C SER A 22 19.61 35.79 1.39
N SER A 23 19.68 34.89 2.34
CA SER A 23 20.16 35.21 3.68
C SER A 23 20.88 33.98 4.26
N ASN A 24 22.20 34.14 4.36
CA ASN A 24 23.10 33.24 5.08
C ASN A 24 22.74 33.21 6.58
N THR A 25 21.83 32.37 6.96
CA THR A 25 21.68 31.94 8.36
C THR A 25 22.17 30.51 8.46
N LYS A 26 23.34 30.34 9.06
CA LYS A 26 23.85 29.03 9.50
C LYS A 26 22.80 28.42 10.42
N ILE A 27 22.02 27.48 9.89
CA ILE A 27 21.09 26.69 10.67
C ILE A 27 21.89 25.61 11.39
N THR A 28 22.26 25.87 12.64
CA THR A 28 22.76 24.88 13.58
C THR A 28 21.59 24.02 14.01
N PHE A 29 21.49 22.81 13.43
CA PHE A 29 20.58 21.79 13.92
C PHE A 29 21.03 21.35 15.31
N GLN A 30 20.17 21.52 16.32
CA GLN A 30 20.39 20.90 17.60
C GLN A 30 20.34 19.37 17.45
N PRO A 31 21.25 18.63 18.10
CA PRO A 31 21.25 17.18 18.03
C PRO A 31 19.96 16.63 18.64
N PHE A 32 19.47 15.53 18.07
CA PHE A 32 18.35 14.74 18.61
C PHE A 32 18.67 14.38 20.06
N ASN A 33 18.18 15.17 21.02
CA ASN A 33 18.36 14.92 22.43
C ASN A 33 17.37 13.86 22.91
N PHE A 34 17.82 12.61 22.90
CA PHE A 34 17.13 11.53 23.58
C PHE A 34 17.50 11.52 25.06
N LYS A 35 16.68 12.07 25.94
CA LYS A 35 16.77 11.75 27.36
C LYS A 35 16.18 10.36 27.60
N PRO A 36 16.94 9.41 28.15
CA PRO A 36 16.43 8.10 28.49
C PRO A 36 15.65 8.17 29.79
N SER A 37 14.35 7.92 29.76
CA SER A 37 13.61 7.51 30.96
C SER A 37 13.79 6.00 31.12
N LEU A 38 14.52 5.62 32.13
CA LEU A 38 14.74 4.22 32.55
C LEU A 38 13.43 3.58 33.02
N PRO A 39 13.04 2.43 32.52
CA PRO A 39 12.03 1.61 33.16
C PRO A 39 12.67 0.80 34.29
N LYS A 40 11.98 0.74 35.43
CA LYS A 40 12.35 -0.04 36.61
C LYS A 40 12.45 -1.52 36.27
N LYS A 41 13.55 -2.16 36.70
CA LYS A 41 13.84 -3.59 36.57
C LYS A 41 12.82 -4.47 37.28
N PRO A 42 12.43 -5.59 36.71
CA PRO A 42 12.05 -6.77 37.49
C PRO A 42 13.26 -7.70 37.63
N HIS A 43 13.34 -8.33 38.81
CA HIS A 43 14.42 -9.20 39.26
C HIS A 43 14.60 -10.47 38.43
N HIS A 44 15.85 -10.91 38.38
CA HIS A 44 16.40 -12.14 37.80
C HIS A 44 15.83 -13.41 38.40
N THR A 45 15.68 -14.46 37.58
CA THR A 45 16.31 -15.76 37.84
C THR A 45 16.64 -16.47 36.53
N THR A 46 17.89 -16.83 36.40
CA THR A 46 18.69 -17.79 35.63
C THR A 46 17.94 -19.10 35.26
N GLU A 47 18.22 -19.83 34.23
CA GLU A 47 19.22 -20.08 33.19
C GLU A 47 18.69 -21.13 32.16
N PRO A 48 19.45 -21.55 31.13
CA PRO A 48 18.93 -22.00 29.86
C PRO A 48 18.93 -23.51 29.64
N SER A 49 18.11 -24.04 28.76
CA SER A 49 18.39 -25.32 28.10
C SER A 49 17.53 -25.57 26.86
N GLU A 50 18.21 -25.74 25.74
CA GLU A 50 18.06 -26.76 24.70
C GLU A 50 16.70 -26.96 24.00
N PHE A 51 16.75 -26.73 22.67
CA PHE A 51 15.76 -27.25 21.73
C PHE A 51 15.76 -28.74 21.67
N PRO A 52 14.60 -29.40 21.60
CA PRO A 52 14.51 -30.67 20.92
C PRO A 52 13.47 -30.72 19.79
N ASN A 53 13.90 -31.44 18.78
CA ASN A 53 13.29 -31.94 17.59
C ASN A 53 11.80 -32.31 17.64
N THR A 54 11.17 -31.98 16.53
CA THR A 54 9.88 -32.46 16.05
C THR A 54 9.73 -33.97 16.05
N LYS A 55 8.80 -34.48 16.88
CA LYS A 55 7.92 -35.66 16.67
C LYS A 55 7.15 -35.93 17.96
N ASN A 56 5.86 -35.57 17.98
CA ASN A 56 4.80 -36.18 18.80
C ASN A 56 3.67 -35.20 19.13
N HIS A 57 2.84 -34.88 18.13
CA HIS A 57 1.61 -34.08 18.35
C HIS A 57 0.44 -34.88 18.98
N ARG A 58 0.60 -36.16 19.30
CA ARG A 58 -0.51 -36.98 19.88
C ARG A 58 -0.57 -37.06 21.41
N HIS A 59 0.44 -36.60 22.15
CA HIS A 59 0.47 -36.74 23.60
C HIS A 59 0.10 -35.51 24.44
N HIS A 60 -0.04 -34.32 23.82
CA HIS A 60 -0.34 -33.10 24.60
C HIS A 60 -1.80 -32.98 25.08
N HIS A 61 -2.77 -33.68 24.47
CA HIS A 61 -4.16 -33.64 24.92
C HIS A 61 -4.41 -34.43 26.21
N HIS A 62 -3.60 -35.45 26.50
CA HIS A 62 -3.77 -36.25 27.72
C HIS A 62 -3.15 -35.64 28.99
N HIS A 63 -2.16 -34.76 28.85
CA HIS A 63 -1.53 -34.13 30.01
C HIS A 63 -2.37 -33.00 30.63
N HIS A 64 -3.17 -32.27 29.83
CA HIS A 64 -4.09 -31.28 30.37
C HIS A 64 -5.24 -31.91 31.15
N TYR A 65 -5.70 -33.09 30.74
CA TYR A 65 -6.74 -33.84 31.44
C TYR A 65 -6.28 -34.37 32.81
N LYS A 66 -5.00 -34.75 32.96
CA LYS A 66 -4.43 -35.20 34.26
C LYS A 66 -4.16 -34.01 35.20
N LYS A 67 -3.84 -32.82 34.72
CA LYS A 67 -3.67 -31.65 35.60
C LYS A 67 -4.96 -31.18 36.24
N LEU A 68 -6.11 -31.34 35.57
CA LEU A 68 -7.41 -30.97 36.14
C LEU A 68 -7.89 -31.93 37.26
N LYS A 69 -7.39 -33.21 37.31
CA LYS A 69 -7.73 -34.15 38.38
C LYS A 69 -6.87 -34.01 39.63
N HIS A 70 -5.80 -33.23 39.64
CA HIS A 70 -4.88 -33.07 40.78
C HIS A 70 -4.92 -31.70 41.46
N PHE A 71 -5.93 -30.85 41.18
CA PHE A 71 -6.19 -29.69 42.02
C PHE A 71 -6.86 -30.16 43.33
N LYS A 72 -6.04 -30.65 44.26
CA LYS A 72 -6.44 -30.81 45.65
C LYS A 72 -6.53 -29.45 46.31
N GLN A 73 -7.72 -29.16 46.84
CA GLN A 73 -7.99 -28.33 48.01
C GLN A 73 -6.83 -27.40 48.46
N LYS A 74 -6.97 -26.14 48.21
CA LYS A 74 -6.57 -24.97 48.98
C LYS A 74 -6.18 -23.81 48.05
N ASP A 75 -7.14 -23.28 47.36
CA ASP A 75 -7.07 -21.86 47.05
C ASP A 75 -8.46 -21.29 47.34
N ALA A 76 -8.52 -20.56 48.43
CA ALA A 76 -9.69 -19.84 48.83
C ALA A 76 -10.09 -18.91 47.68
N PHE A 77 -11.37 -18.92 47.37
CA PHE A 77 -11.98 -18.02 46.41
C PHE A 77 -11.46 -16.59 46.67
N PRO A 78 -11.02 -15.83 45.66
CA PRO A 78 -10.59 -14.46 45.89
C PRO A 78 -11.73 -13.70 46.56
N SER A 79 -11.52 -13.18 47.74
CA SER A 79 -12.50 -12.49 48.60
C SER A 79 -13.10 -11.21 47.95
N SER A 80 -12.67 -10.88 46.71
CA SER A 80 -13.12 -9.74 45.93
C SER A 80 -14.28 -9.99 44.97
N LEU A 81 -14.71 -11.28 44.79
CA LEU A 81 -15.81 -11.61 43.88
C LEU A 81 -17.10 -11.83 44.73
N PRO A 82 -18.16 -11.00 44.53
CA PRO A 82 -19.44 -11.19 45.22
C PRO A 82 -20.17 -12.39 44.63
N ILE A 83 -20.05 -13.53 45.26
CA ILE A 83 -20.79 -14.74 44.86
C ILE A 83 -21.95 -14.95 45.85
N HIS A 84 -23.14 -14.84 45.31
CA HIS A 84 -24.35 -15.23 46.02
C HIS A 84 -24.51 -16.74 45.96
N THR A 85 -23.94 -17.42 46.92
CA THR A 85 -23.74 -18.91 46.97
C THR A 85 -25.00 -19.76 47.12
N LYS A 86 -26.18 -19.18 47.20
CA LYS A 86 -27.41 -19.94 47.51
C LYS A 86 -28.38 -20.18 46.36
N ASN A 87 -28.18 -19.55 45.19
CA ASN A 87 -29.10 -19.70 44.05
C ASN A 87 -28.34 -19.84 42.74
N PRO A 88 -28.40 -21.00 42.05
CA PRO A 88 -27.72 -21.20 40.73
C PRO A 88 -28.09 -20.12 39.69
N ARG A 89 -29.33 -19.62 39.69
CA ARG A 89 -29.79 -18.57 38.79
C ARG A 89 -29.04 -17.24 39.00
N SER A 90 -28.59 -16.93 40.22
CA SER A 90 -27.80 -15.73 40.53
C SER A 90 -26.38 -15.88 39.99
N ILE A 91 -25.77 -17.05 40.16
CA ILE A 91 -24.41 -17.33 39.66
C ILE A 91 -24.34 -17.19 38.13
N TYR A 92 -25.33 -17.70 37.38
CA TYR A 92 -25.37 -17.56 35.94
C TYR A 92 -25.56 -16.09 35.50
N LYS A 93 -26.27 -15.27 36.28
CA LYS A 93 -26.36 -13.82 36.02
C LYS A 93 -25.02 -13.13 36.20
N ASP A 94 -24.24 -13.53 37.21
CA ASP A 94 -22.91 -12.97 37.44
C ASP A 94 -21.91 -13.37 36.35
N ILE A 95 -21.87 -14.66 35.96
CA ILE A 95 -21.04 -15.09 34.80
C ILE A 95 -21.41 -14.29 33.56
N LYS A 96 -22.71 -14.15 33.24
CA LYS A 96 -23.15 -13.39 32.06
C LYS A 96 -22.83 -11.89 32.17
N ARG A 97 -22.88 -11.30 33.38
CA ARG A 97 -22.52 -9.91 33.64
C ARG A 97 -21.05 -9.68 33.37
N PHE A 98 -20.14 -10.49 33.95
CA PHE A 98 -18.72 -10.40 33.73
C PHE A 98 -18.34 -10.65 32.26
N ALA A 99 -18.94 -11.64 31.60
CA ALA A 99 -18.75 -11.89 30.18
C ALA A 99 -19.20 -10.69 29.29
N ARG A 100 -20.28 -9.98 29.65
CA ARG A 100 -20.72 -8.75 28.93
C ARG A 100 -19.79 -7.57 29.15
N GLN A 101 -19.09 -7.52 30.29
CA GLN A 101 -18.10 -6.50 30.63
C GLN A 101 -16.68 -6.86 30.13
N ASP A 102 -16.54 -7.93 29.33
CA ASP A 102 -15.29 -8.46 28.82
C ASP A 102 -14.26 -8.88 29.89
N LYS A 103 -14.72 -9.12 31.11
CA LYS A 103 -13.95 -9.63 32.25
C LYS A 103 -13.96 -11.16 32.25
N LEU A 104 -13.26 -11.74 31.25
CA LEU A 104 -13.27 -13.19 31.01
C LEU A 104 -12.61 -13.99 32.12
N LYS A 105 -11.54 -13.48 32.74
CA LYS A 105 -10.86 -14.17 33.84
C LYS A 105 -11.79 -14.39 35.00
N GLU A 106 -12.48 -13.36 35.45
CA GLU A 106 -13.43 -13.42 36.55
C GLU A 106 -14.62 -14.36 36.23
N ALA A 107 -15.11 -14.31 34.99
CA ALA A 107 -16.18 -15.17 34.54
C ALA A 107 -15.76 -16.66 34.52
N LEU A 108 -14.54 -16.97 34.11
CA LEU A 108 -13.99 -18.33 34.09
C LEU A 108 -13.66 -18.84 35.50
N THR A 109 -13.13 -18.01 36.39
CA THR A 109 -12.94 -18.39 37.81
C THR A 109 -14.25 -18.80 38.48
N ILE A 110 -15.35 -18.10 38.18
CA ILE A 110 -16.68 -18.48 38.67
C ILE A 110 -17.12 -19.79 38.02
N LEU A 111 -16.85 -19.98 36.73
CA LEU A 111 -17.21 -21.20 36.00
C LEU A 111 -16.45 -22.44 36.55
N ASP A 112 -15.14 -22.30 36.83
CA ASP A 112 -14.33 -23.32 37.48
C ASP A 112 -14.94 -23.76 38.84
N TYR A 113 -15.34 -22.77 39.63
CA TYR A 113 -15.99 -23.05 40.92
C TYR A 113 -17.31 -23.80 40.75
N VAL A 114 -18.16 -23.40 39.79
CA VAL A 114 -19.44 -24.03 39.49
C VAL A 114 -19.26 -25.49 39.06
N ASP A 115 -18.25 -25.74 38.19
CA ASP A 115 -17.92 -27.10 37.74
C ASP A 115 -17.38 -27.98 38.90
N GLN A 116 -16.57 -27.43 39.79
CA GLN A 116 -16.07 -28.15 41.01
C GLN A 116 -17.21 -28.50 41.96
N GLN A 117 -18.26 -27.68 42.04
CA GLN A 117 -19.44 -27.96 42.89
C GLN A 117 -20.47 -28.85 42.17
N GLY A 118 -20.23 -29.29 40.93
CA GLY A 118 -21.15 -30.12 40.17
C GLY A 118 -22.45 -29.40 39.77
N ILE A 119 -22.49 -28.07 39.77
CA ILE A 119 -23.67 -27.29 39.39
C ILE A 119 -23.77 -27.21 37.86
N PRO A 120 -24.81 -27.75 37.21
CA PRO A 120 -24.90 -27.78 35.75
C PRO A 120 -25.09 -26.38 35.17
N VAL A 121 -24.27 -26.02 34.21
CA VAL A 121 -24.33 -24.73 33.52
C VAL A 121 -25.16 -24.85 32.25
N ASN A 122 -25.98 -23.84 31.95
CA ASN A 122 -26.86 -23.88 30.77
C ASN A 122 -26.18 -23.39 29.49
N ALA A 123 -26.64 -23.85 28.32
CA ALA A 123 -26.10 -23.53 27.01
C ALA A 123 -26.08 -22.00 26.71
N THR A 124 -27.04 -21.24 27.27
CA THR A 124 -27.10 -19.76 27.05
C THR A 124 -25.97 -19.04 27.78
N THR A 125 -25.46 -19.58 28.90
CA THR A 125 -24.30 -19.01 29.60
C THR A 125 -23.04 -19.23 28.77
N PHE A 126 -22.82 -20.44 28.27
CA PHE A 126 -21.71 -20.74 27.36
C PHE A 126 -21.74 -19.88 26.08
N SER A 127 -22.93 -19.70 25.48
CA SER A 127 -23.10 -18.80 24.31
C SER A 127 -22.67 -17.36 24.60
N THR A 128 -22.92 -16.87 25.83
CA THR A 128 -22.50 -15.52 26.24
C THR A 128 -20.98 -15.43 26.45
N LEU A 129 -20.35 -16.45 27.01
CA LEU A 129 -18.90 -16.55 27.18
C LEU A 129 -18.19 -16.63 25.83
N ILE A 130 -18.68 -17.48 24.91
CA ILE A 130 -18.15 -17.57 23.55
C ILE A 130 -18.23 -16.19 22.85
N ALA A 131 -19.36 -15.48 22.98
CA ALA A 131 -19.51 -14.15 22.40
C ALA A 131 -18.49 -13.13 22.97
N ALA A 132 -18.17 -13.24 24.25
CA ALA A 132 -17.14 -12.40 24.88
C ALA A 132 -15.73 -12.76 24.35
N CYS A 133 -15.41 -14.05 24.19
CA CYS A 133 -14.14 -14.47 23.57
C CYS A 133 -13.98 -13.95 22.13
N ILE A 134 -15.08 -13.90 21.36
CA ILE A 134 -15.08 -13.33 20.00
C ILE A 134 -14.79 -11.81 20.03
N ARG A 135 -15.40 -11.06 20.96
CA ARG A 135 -15.18 -9.61 21.08
C ARG A 135 -13.75 -9.28 21.48
N THR A 136 -13.21 -10.01 22.46
CA THR A 136 -11.85 -9.79 22.98
C THR A 136 -10.78 -10.45 22.13
N LYS A 137 -11.17 -11.26 21.13
CA LYS A 137 -10.27 -12.09 20.30
C LYS A 137 -9.32 -12.97 21.12
N SER A 138 -9.75 -13.44 22.27
CA SER A 138 -8.93 -14.23 23.19
C SER A 138 -9.07 -15.73 22.91
N LEU A 139 -8.10 -16.29 22.18
CA LEU A 139 -8.06 -17.72 21.85
C LEU A 139 -7.85 -18.58 23.10
N GLN A 140 -7.02 -18.14 24.06
CA GLN A 140 -6.74 -18.89 25.27
C GLN A 140 -8.02 -19.12 26.09
N HIS A 141 -8.74 -18.05 26.43
CA HIS A 141 -10.01 -18.19 27.17
C HIS A 141 -11.07 -18.92 26.34
N GLY A 142 -11.03 -18.82 25.01
CA GLY A 142 -11.90 -19.60 24.14
C GLY A 142 -11.68 -21.11 24.24
N ARG A 143 -10.42 -21.56 24.35
CA ARG A 143 -10.07 -22.98 24.60
C ARG A 143 -10.53 -23.44 26.00
N GLU A 144 -10.38 -22.61 27.01
CA GLU A 144 -10.87 -22.87 28.35
C GLU A 144 -12.40 -23.05 28.38
N VAL A 145 -13.16 -22.12 27.76
CA VAL A 145 -14.62 -22.22 27.59
C VAL A 145 -15.00 -23.53 26.88
N HIS A 146 -14.25 -23.94 25.86
CA HIS A 146 -14.51 -25.18 25.13
C HIS A 146 -14.34 -26.41 26.04
N VAL A 147 -13.33 -26.43 26.90
CA VAL A 147 -13.12 -27.48 27.89
C VAL A 147 -14.32 -27.57 28.86
N HIS A 148 -14.80 -26.43 29.38
CA HIS A 148 -15.98 -26.39 30.25
C HIS A 148 -17.27 -26.88 29.58
N ILE A 149 -17.45 -26.60 28.27
CA ILE A 149 -18.57 -27.10 27.46
C ILE A 149 -18.53 -28.65 27.44
N ARG A 150 -17.34 -29.24 27.28
CA ARG A 150 -17.15 -30.71 27.34
C ARG A 150 -17.43 -31.28 28.71
N ILE A 151 -16.93 -30.67 29.77
CA ILE A 151 -17.14 -31.10 31.16
C ILE A 151 -18.64 -31.11 31.48
N ASN A 152 -19.40 -30.13 31.03
CA ASN A 152 -20.83 -30.01 31.27
C ASN A 152 -21.71 -30.84 30.31
N GLY A 153 -21.12 -31.70 29.47
CA GLY A 153 -21.86 -32.64 28.61
C GLY A 153 -22.49 -31.98 27.36
N PHE A 154 -22.13 -30.76 27.02
CA PHE A 154 -22.64 -30.09 25.82
C PHE A 154 -21.80 -30.32 24.56
N GLU A 155 -20.95 -31.32 24.56
CA GLU A 155 -20.07 -31.64 23.44
C GLU A 155 -20.86 -31.88 22.14
N ASN A 156 -22.05 -32.51 22.22
CA ASN A 156 -22.89 -32.82 21.07
C ASN A 156 -23.94 -31.74 20.76
N ASN A 157 -23.90 -30.59 21.43
CA ASN A 157 -24.85 -29.53 21.19
C ASN A 157 -24.49 -28.76 19.92
N GLU A 158 -25.26 -28.94 18.84
CA GLU A 158 -25.01 -28.32 17.52
C GLU A 158 -24.93 -26.79 17.59
N PHE A 159 -25.80 -26.15 18.40
CA PHE A 159 -25.79 -24.69 18.56
C PHE A 159 -24.47 -24.20 19.17
N LEU A 160 -23.96 -24.84 20.21
CA LEU A 160 -22.70 -24.46 20.85
C LEU A 160 -21.50 -24.80 19.96
N ARG A 161 -21.51 -25.94 19.27
CA ARG A 161 -20.47 -26.28 18.29
C ARG A 161 -20.39 -25.26 17.17
N THR A 162 -21.53 -24.83 16.60
CA THR A 162 -21.56 -23.74 15.59
C THR A 162 -20.96 -22.44 16.14
N LYS A 163 -21.27 -22.09 17.39
CA LYS A 163 -20.68 -20.93 18.06
C LYS A 163 -19.17 -21.07 18.28
N LEU A 164 -18.70 -22.27 18.63
CA LEU A 164 -17.27 -22.58 18.77
C LEU A 164 -16.55 -22.46 17.43
N VAL A 165 -17.09 -22.98 16.33
CA VAL A 165 -16.54 -22.80 14.99
C VAL A 165 -16.39 -21.29 14.69
N HIS A 166 -17.41 -20.49 14.98
CA HIS A 166 -17.34 -19.05 14.81
C HIS A 166 -16.30 -18.37 15.71
N MET A 167 -16.16 -18.83 16.96
CA MET A 167 -15.17 -18.30 17.91
C MET A 167 -13.75 -18.60 17.46
N TYR A 168 -13.43 -19.86 17.13
CA TYR A 168 -12.11 -20.26 16.68
C TYR A 168 -11.72 -19.53 15.38
N THR A 169 -12.63 -19.43 14.42
CA THR A 169 -12.39 -18.66 13.17
C THR A 169 -12.14 -17.18 13.44
N SER A 170 -12.88 -16.58 14.38
CA SER A 170 -12.75 -15.16 14.74
C SER A 170 -11.46 -14.85 15.50
N CYS A 171 -10.92 -15.84 16.22
CA CYS A 171 -9.64 -15.77 16.94
C CYS A 171 -8.43 -16.20 16.09
N GLY A 172 -8.63 -16.53 14.80
CA GLY A 172 -7.56 -16.89 13.87
C GLY A 172 -7.10 -18.35 13.93
N ALA A 173 -7.80 -19.21 14.68
CA ALA A 173 -7.50 -20.64 14.84
C ALA A 173 -8.35 -21.48 13.88
N LEU A 174 -8.03 -21.41 12.59
CA LEU A 174 -8.85 -22.02 11.52
C LEU A 174 -8.81 -23.55 11.54
N GLU A 175 -7.70 -24.15 11.92
CA GLU A 175 -7.55 -25.61 11.93
C GLU A 175 -8.39 -26.25 13.05
N GLU A 176 -8.42 -25.65 14.24
CA GLU A 176 -9.30 -26.08 15.31
C GLU A 176 -10.78 -25.90 14.96
N ALA A 177 -11.10 -24.83 14.24
CA ALA A 177 -12.45 -24.61 13.72
C ALA A 177 -12.87 -25.70 12.72
N LYS A 178 -11.98 -26.13 11.81
CA LYS A 178 -12.23 -27.23 10.86
C LYS A 178 -12.42 -28.57 11.58
N GLN A 179 -11.65 -28.85 12.63
CA GLN A 179 -11.81 -30.07 13.42
C GLN A 179 -13.22 -30.19 14.02
N ILE A 180 -13.69 -29.12 14.69
CA ILE A 180 -15.04 -29.10 15.28
C ILE A 180 -16.11 -29.15 14.18
N PHE A 181 -15.87 -28.50 13.04
CA PHE A 181 -16.80 -28.50 11.92
C PHE A 181 -16.99 -29.90 11.33
N ASN A 182 -15.93 -30.67 11.16
CA ASN A 182 -15.99 -32.04 10.61
C ASN A 182 -16.77 -33.02 11.51
N GLU A 183 -16.95 -32.71 12.80
CA GLU A 183 -17.74 -33.47 13.74
C GLU A 183 -19.23 -33.10 13.74
N LEU A 184 -19.63 -32.06 12.99
CA LEU A 184 -21.01 -31.57 12.90
C LEU A 184 -21.80 -32.27 11.78
N PRO A 185 -23.12 -32.51 11.97
CA PRO A 185 -23.95 -32.91 10.84
C PRO A 185 -24.00 -31.81 9.79
N CYS A 186 -23.65 -32.16 8.53
CA CYS A 186 -23.45 -31.19 7.42
C CYS A 186 -24.73 -30.59 6.83
N ASN A 187 -25.90 -30.80 7.42
CA ASN A 187 -27.18 -30.42 6.86
C ASN A 187 -27.59 -28.97 7.13
N SER A 188 -26.95 -28.29 8.05
CA SER A 188 -27.28 -26.91 8.44
C SER A 188 -26.36 -25.89 7.77
N VAL A 189 -26.93 -24.79 7.25
CA VAL A 189 -26.17 -23.69 6.61
C VAL A 189 -25.32 -22.87 7.58
N TYR A 190 -25.64 -22.89 8.88
CA TYR A 190 -24.99 -22.01 9.87
C TYR A 190 -23.54 -22.37 10.16
N PRO A 191 -23.16 -23.62 10.40
CA PRO A 191 -21.75 -24.02 10.59
C PRO A 191 -20.91 -23.72 9.34
N TRP A 192 -21.47 -23.98 8.14
CA TRP A 192 -20.82 -23.66 6.86
C TRP A 192 -20.53 -22.18 6.73
N ASN A 193 -21.52 -21.31 7.00
CA ASN A 193 -21.32 -19.87 6.94
C ASN A 193 -20.28 -19.37 7.97
N ALA A 194 -20.20 -19.97 9.15
CA ALA A 194 -19.19 -19.67 10.15
C ALA A 194 -17.78 -20.02 9.63
N LEU A 195 -17.62 -21.20 9.03
CA LEU A 195 -16.35 -21.65 8.45
C LEU A 195 -15.93 -20.79 7.24
N LEU A 196 -16.84 -20.55 6.31
CA LEU A 196 -16.61 -19.70 5.12
C LEU A 196 -16.14 -18.29 5.53
N ARG A 197 -16.87 -17.68 6.48
CA ARG A 197 -16.52 -16.34 7.00
C ARG A 197 -15.14 -16.34 7.65
N GLY A 198 -14.82 -17.35 8.43
CA GLY A 198 -13.51 -17.49 9.06
C GLY A 198 -12.38 -17.60 8.03
N SER A 199 -12.58 -18.40 7.01
CA SER A 199 -11.60 -18.55 5.91
C SER A 199 -11.38 -17.23 5.16
N VAL A 200 -12.43 -16.42 4.95
CA VAL A 200 -12.31 -15.08 4.34
C VAL A 200 -11.54 -14.12 5.24
N ILE A 201 -11.80 -14.12 6.55
CA ILE A 201 -11.09 -13.28 7.53
C ILE A 201 -9.60 -13.67 7.62
N ALA A 202 -9.27 -14.96 7.54
CA ALA A 202 -7.90 -15.46 7.53
C ALA A 202 -7.09 -15.02 6.29
N GLY A 203 -7.75 -14.52 5.26
CA GLY A 203 -7.12 -13.80 4.16
C GLY A 203 -7.02 -14.57 2.84
N LYS A 204 -6.37 -13.94 1.86
CA LYS A 204 -6.30 -14.43 0.46
C LYS A 204 -5.74 -15.84 0.28
N LYS A 205 -4.90 -16.31 1.21
CA LYS A 205 -4.32 -17.67 1.16
C LYS A 205 -5.38 -18.77 1.25
N HIS A 206 -6.51 -18.49 1.89
CA HIS A 206 -7.61 -19.44 2.14
C HIS A 206 -8.74 -19.39 1.11
N TYR A 207 -8.52 -18.71 -0.04
CA TYR A 207 -9.49 -18.67 -1.13
C TYR A 207 -9.90 -20.08 -1.61
N LEU A 208 -8.93 -20.98 -1.75
CA LEU A 208 -9.20 -22.37 -2.16
C LEU A 208 -10.03 -23.14 -1.13
N ASP A 209 -9.84 -22.87 0.15
CA ASP A 209 -10.64 -23.48 1.22
C ASP A 209 -12.11 -23.02 1.13
N VAL A 210 -12.33 -21.71 0.85
CA VAL A 210 -13.68 -21.19 0.62
C VAL A 210 -14.33 -21.83 -0.61
N LEU A 211 -13.57 -21.98 -1.70
CA LEU A 211 -14.07 -22.62 -2.91
C LEU A 211 -14.43 -24.08 -2.69
N LYS A 212 -13.59 -24.86 -1.97
CA LYS A 212 -13.86 -26.24 -1.61
C LYS A 212 -15.12 -26.35 -0.75
N ALA A 213 -15.18 -25.61 0.36
CA ALA A 213 -16.34 -25.61 1.25
C ALA A 213 -17.64 -25.23 0.49
N TYR A 214 -17.58 -24.23 -0.39
CA TYR A 214 -18.73 -23.85 -1.24
C TYR A 214 -19.15 -24.95 -2.20
N THR A 215 -18.20 -25.67 -2.80
CA THR A 215 -18.52 -26.81 -3.70
C THR A 215 -19.08 -27.99 -2.94
N GLU A 216 -18.59 -28.29 -1.74
CA GLU A 216 -19.09 -29.33 -0.85
C GLU A 216 -20.51 -29.05 -0.37
N MET A 217 -20.80 -27.80 0.08
CA MET A 217 -22.17 -27.38 0.42
C MET A 217 -23.16 -27.67 -0.70
N ARG A 218 -22.77 -27.36 -1.94
CA ARG A 218 -23.63 -27.59 -3.11
C ARG A 218 -23.81 -29.08 -3.39
N ALA A 219 -22.75 -29.88 -3.24
CA ALA A 219 -22.81 -31.33 -3.46
C ALA A 219 -23.70 -32.03 -2.42
N LEU A 220 -23.75 -31.53 -1.19
CA LEU A 220 -24.58 -32.01 -0.11
C LEU A 220 -26.03 -31.48 -0.17
N GLY A 221 -26.38 -30.63 -1.14
CA GLY A 221 -27.73 -30.07 -1.30
C GLY A 221 -28.10 -29.05 -0.23
N VAL A 222 -27.13 -28.48 0.51
CA VAL A 222 -27.40 -27.46 1.53
C VAL A 222 -27.91 -26.18 0.85
N GLU A 223 -29.05 -25.65 1.29
CA GLU A 223 -29.61 -24.41 0.74
C GLU A 223 -28.71 -23.21 1.01
N LEU A 224 -28.29 -22.55 -0.08
CA LEU A 224 -27.43 -21.38 -0.03
C LEU A 224 -28.26 -20.13 0.24
N ASN A 225 -27.93 -19.38 1.26
CA ASN A 225 -28.61 -18.13 1.57
C ASN A 225 -27.78 -16.88 1.17
N VAL A 226 -28.37 -15.69 1.37
CA VAL A 226 -27.75 -14.40 1.08
C VAL A 226 -26.38 -14.26 1.76
N TYR A 227 -26.21 -14.74 3.00
CA TYR A 227 -24.96 -14.65 3.75
C TYR A 227 -23.87 -15.56 3.18
N THR A 228 -24.26 -16.77 2.73
CA THR A 228 -23.35 -17.70 2.03
C THR A 228 -22.79 -17.04 0.77
N PHE A 229 -23.67 -16.58 -0.12
CA PHE A 229 -23.27 -15.94 -1.38
C PHE A 229 -22.45 -14.68 -1.14
N THR A 230 -22.83 -13.81 -0.18
CA THR A 230 -22.08 -12.60 0.16
C THR A 230 -20.64 -12.95 0.58
N THR A 231 -20.46 -14.01 1.39
CA THR A 231 -19.14 -14.43 1.87
C THR A 231 -18.30 -15.02 0.74
N VAL A 232 -18.91 -15.85 -0.11
CA VAL A 232 -18.26 -16.47 -1.28
C VAL A 232 -17.83 -15.40 -2.29
N ILE A 233 -18.71 -14.45 -2.62
CA ILE A 233 -18.42 -13.35 -3.54
C ILE A 233 -17.28 -12.48 -3.01
N LYS A 234 -17.27 -12.15 -1.71
CA LYS A 234 -16.16 -11.41 -1.08
C LYS A 234 -14.83 -12.16 -1.17
N SER A 235 -14.85 -13.49 -1.05
CA SER A 235 -13.65 -14.31 -1.25
C SER A 235 -13.16 -14.22 -2.70
N PHE A 236 -14.07 -14.33 -3.68
CA PHE A 236 -13.75 -14.22 -5.10
C PHE A 236 -13.22 -12.82 -5.47
N ALA A 237 -13.76 -11.79 -4.86
CA ALA A 237 -13.24 -10.42 -4.98
C ALA A 237 -11.83 -10.28 -4.38
N GLY A 238 -11.55 -10.96 -3.26
CA GLY A 238 -10.24 -10.96 -2.62
C GLY A 238 -9.14 -11.64 -3.44
N ALA A 239 -9.48 -12.65 -4.23
CA ALA A 239 -8.58 -13.45 -5.08
C ALA A 239 -8.79 -13.21 -6.59
N PRO A 240 -9.28 -12.07 -7.05
CA PRO A 240 -9.87 -11.70 -8.35
C PRO A 240 -10.28 -12.88 -9.26
N ALA A 241 -11.19 -13.73 -8.78
CA ALA A 241 -11.63 -14.94 -9.44
C ALA A 241 -12.89 -14.69 -10.30
N LEU A 242 -12.72 -14.01 -11.42
CA LEU A 242 -13.83 -13.57 -12.29
C LEU A 242 -14.76 -14.72 -12.73
N PHE A 243 -14.20 -15.83 -13.19
CA PHE A 243 -14.99 -16.95 -13.73
C PHE A 243 -15.91 -17.57 -12.68
N GLN A 244 -15.41 -17.77 -11.45
CA GLN A 244 -16.20 -18.25 -10.33
C GLN A 244 -17.23 -17.22 -9.89
N GLY A 245 -16.86 -15.93 -9.94
CA GLY A 245 -17.77 -14.82 -9.68
C GLY A 245 -18.95 -14.77 -10.64
N LEU A 246 -18.71 -14.96 -11.93
CA LEU A 246 -19.77 -15.03 -12.96
C LEU A 246 -20.69 -16.24 -12.74
N LYS A 247 -20.13 -17.43 -12.40
CA LYS A 247 -20.93 -18.60 -12.05
C LYS A 247 -21.81 -18.36 -10.82
N ALA A 248 -21.26 -17.73 -9.80
CA ALA A 248 -22.02 -17.37 -8.58
C ALA A 248 -23.14 -16.37 -8.90
N HIS A 249 -22.86 -15.37 -9.75
CA HIS A 249 -23.88 -14.41 -10.20
C HIS A 249 -25.02 -15.09 -10.97
N GLY A 250 -24.71 -16.00 -11.91
CA GLY A 250 -25.73 -16.78 -12.63
C GLY A 250 -26.61 -17.63 -11.69
N LEU A 251 -26.02 -18.22 -10.63
CA LEU A 251 -26.76 -18.97 -9.62
C LEU A 251 -27.65 -18.07 -8.75
N LEU A 252 -27.18 -16.85 -8.43
CA LEU A 252 -28.01 -15.86 -7.71
C LEU A 252 -29.24 -15.46 -8.50
N ILE A 253 -29.11 -15.26 -9.83
CA ILE A 253 -30.23 -14.96 -10.71
C ILE A 253 -31.22 -16.15 -10.70
N LYS A 254 -30.69 -17.37 -10.87
CA LYS A 254 -31.54 -18.58 -10.89
C LYS A 254 -32.31 -18.81 -9.57
N ASN A 255 -31.72 -18.43 -8.44
CA ASN A 255 -32.32 -18.59 -7.10
C ASN A 255 -33.15 -17.38 -6.66
N GLY A 256 -33.31 -16.33 -7.48
CA GLY A 256 -34.06 -15.12 -7.12
C GLY A 256 -33.46 -14.30 -5.99
N LEU A 257 -32.16 -14.48 -5.71
CA LEU A 257 -31.49 -13.79 -4.59
C LEU A 257 -30.77 -12.50 -4.98
N VAL A 258 -30.81 -12.13 -6.27
CA VAL A 258 -30.09 -10.94 -6.81
C VAL A 258 -30.65 -9.64 -6.24
N ASP A 259 -31.94 -9.63 -5.88
CA ASP A 259 -32.62 -8.39 -5.42
C ASP A 259 -32.15 -7.87 -4.05
N SER A 260 -31.35 -8.66 -3.33
CA SER A 260 -30.75 -8.23 -2.08
C SER A 260 -29.68 -7.13 -2.31
N SER A 261 -29.83 -5.96 -1.72
CA SER A 261 -28.87 -4.84 -1.76
C SER A 261 -27.46 -5.27 -1.34
N ILE A 262 -27.36 -6.17 -0.35
CA ILE A 262 -26.09 -6.71 0.15
C ILE A 262 -25.37 -7.53 -0.95
N ILE A 263 -26.12 -8.33 -1.71
CA ILE A 263 -25.56 -9.14 -2.81
C ILE A 263 -25.15 -8.24 -3.95
N ARG A 264 -25.99 -7.30 -4.37
CA ARG A 264 -25.69 -6.35 -5.46
C ARG A 264 -24.42 -5.55 -5.15
N THR A 265 -24.31 -5.01 -3.93
CA THR A 265 -23.10 -4.31 -3.47
C THR A 265 -21.85 -5.21 -3.52
N SER A 266 -22.00 -6.49 -3.12
CA SER A 266 -20.87 -7.45 -3.16
C SER A 266 -20.46 -7.83 -4.60
N LEU A 267 -21.41 -7.90 -5.54
CA LEU A 267 -21.14 -8.12 -6.97
C LEU A 267 -20.44 -6.90 -7.59
N ILE A 268 -20.86 -5.69 -7.25
CA ILE A 268 -20.20 -4.45 -7.67
C ILE A 268 -18.72 -4.47 -7.23
N ASP A 269 -18.45 -4.77 -5.94
CA ASP A 269 -17.08 -4.87 -5.42
C ASP A 269 -16.26 -5.95 -6.12
N LEU A 270 -16.86 -7.12 -6.38
CA LEU A 270 -16.24 -8.21 -7.13
C LEU A 270 -15.80 -7.75 -8.53
N TYR A 271 -16.73 -7.17 -9.30
CA TYR A 271 -16.44 -6.76 -10.67
C TYR A 271 -15.39 -5.67 -10.76
N PHE A 272 -15.41 -4.69 -9.85
CA PHE A 272 -14.35 -3.68 -9.77
C PHE A 272 -12.99 -4.31 -9.44
N LYS A 273 -12.92 -5.23 -8.49
CA LYS A 273 -11.66 -5.92 -8.13
C LYS A 273 -11.14 -6.84 -9.23
N CYS A 274 -12.04 -7.34 -10.08
CA CYS A 274 -11.68 -8.09 -11.29
C CYS A 274 -11.40 -7.19 -12.51
N GLY A 275 -11.43 -5.87 -12.39
CA GLY A 275 -11.22 -4.92 -13.48
C GLY A 275 -12.34 -4.91 -14.53
N ARG A 276 -13.54 -5.42 -14.21
CA ARG A 276 -14.69 -5.49 -15.11
C ARG A 276 -15.72 -4.39 -14.82
N ILE A 277 -15.30 -3.16 -15.04
CA ILE A 277 -16.07 -1.95 -14.70
C ILE A 277 -17.45 -1.93 -15.35
N ASN A 278 -17.56 -2.36 -16.62
CA ASN A 278 -18.83 -2.39 -17.33
C ASN A 278 -19.85 -3.33 -16.69
N LEU A 279 -19.40 -4.45 -16.09
CA LEU A 279 -20.29 -5.35 -15.37
C LEU A 279 -20.75 -4.75 -14.04
N ALA A 280 -19.87 -4.02 -13.35
CA ALA A 280 -20.24 -3.29 -12.13
C ALA A 280 -21.31 -2.22 -12.44
N ARG A 281 -21.15 -1.45 -13.53
CA ARG A 281 -22.15 -0.47 -13.98
C ARG A 281 -23.50 -1.13 -14.28
N ARG A 282 -23.53 -2.23 -15.01
CA ARG A 282 -24.78 -2.95 -15.30
C ARG A 282 -25.53 -3.38 -14.04
N VAL A 283 -24.80 -4.00 -13.08
CA VAL A 283 -25.40 -4.37 -11.78
C VAL A 283 -25.95 -3.15 -11.04
N PHE A 284 -25.26 -2.01 -11.11
CA PHE A 284 -25.71 -0.76 -10.49
C PHE A 284 -26.94 -0.20 -11.19
N ASP A 285 -26.98 -0.20 -12.52
CA ASP A 285 -28.09 0.35 -13.33
C ASP A 285 -29.40 -0.44 -13.13
N GLU A 286 -29.30 -1.75 -12.86
CA GLU A 286 -30.43 -2.63 -12.55
C GLU A 286 -31.03 -2.39 -11.15
N ILE A 287 -30.44 -1.51 -10.30
CA ILE A 287 -30.95 -1.23 -8.97
C ILE A 287 -31.94 -0.05 -9.01
N PRO A 288 -33.24 -0.27 -8.77
CA PRO A 288 -34.23 0.82 -8.86
C PRO A 288 -34.09 1.83 -7.71
N ASN A 289 -33.88 1.36 -6.48
CA ASN A 289 -33.67 2.21 -5.29
C ASN A 289 -32.26 2.03 -4.76
N ARG A 290 -31.41 3.02 -5.00
CA ARG A 290 -30.00 2.99 -4.66
C ARG A 290 -29.75 3.61 -3.29
N ASP A 291 -29.37 2.80 -2.32
CA ASP A 291 -28.98 3.29 -1.00
C ASP A 291 -27.53 3.83 -0.99
N VAL A 292 -27.16 4.54 0.07
CA VAL A 292 -25.83 5.12 0.24
C VAL A 292 -24.69 4.07 0.18
N VAL A 293 -24.99 2.80 0.47
CA VAL A 293 -24.00 1.72 0.48
C VAL A 293 -23.66 1.32 -0.95
N VAL A 294 -24.66 1.22 -1.83
CA VAL A 294 -24.50 0.94 -3.26
C VAL A 294 -23.71 2.06 -3.93
N TRP A 295 -24.09 3.32 -3.69
CA TRP A 295 -23.34 4.47 -4.18
C TRP A 295 -21.90 4.48 -3.70
N GLY A 296 -21.70 4.23 -2.40
CA GLY A 296 -20.35 4.13 -1.82
C GLY A 296 -19.49 3.03 -2.43
N ALA A 297 -20.08 1.89 -2.79
CA ALA A 297 -19.38 0.80 -3.47
C ALA A 297 -18.95 1.20 -4.89
N MET A 298 -19.79 1.92 -5.64
CA MET A 298 -19.43 2.45 -6.96
C MET A 298 -18.29 3.45 -6.89
N VAL A 299 -18.41 4.45 -6.02
CA VAL A 299 -17.37 5.47 -5.82
C VAL A 299 -16.04 4.84 -5.41
N ALA A 300 -16.05 3.96 -4.40
CA ALA A 300 -14.85 3.26 -3.94
C ALA A 300 -14.25 2.36 -5.04
N GLY A 301 -15.09 1.71 -5.84
CA GLY A 301 -14.69 0.88 -6.96
C GLY A 301 -13.98 1.67 -8.06
N PHE A 302 -14.49 2.82 -8.45
CA PHE A 302 -13.83 3.71 -9.41
C PHE A 302 -12.49 4.22 -8.89
N VAL A 303 -12.44 4.70 -7.64
CA VAL A 303 -11.19 5.17 -7.01
C VAL A 303 -10.15 4.06 -6.95
N HIS A 304 -10.55 2.83 -6.61
CA HIS A 304 -9.64 1.68 -6.61
C HIS A 304 -9.05 1.37 -7.99
N ASN A 305 -9.83 1.57 -9.05
CA ASN A 305 -9.41 1.36 -10.44
C ASN A 305 -8.77 2.62 -11.08
N ARG A 306 -8.43 3.63 -10.29
CA ARG A 306 -7.80 4.90 -10.73
C ARG A 306 -8.65 5.69 -11.74
N LEU A 307 -9.96 5.58 -11.65
CA LEU A 307 -10.93 6.31 -12.44
C LEU A 307 -11.56 7.42 -11.58
N GLN A 308 -10.73 8.38 -11.18
CA GLN A 308 -11.10 9.42 -10.22
C GLN A 308 -12.19 10.35 -10.75
N ARG A 309 -12.14 10.70 -12.03
CA ARG A 309 -13.14 11.59 -12.65
C ARG A 309 -14.53 10.95 -12.62
N GLU A 310 -14.62 9.69 -13.00
CA GLU A 310 -15.86 8.92 -12.94
C GLU A 310 -16.36 8.78 -11.49
N ALA A 311 -15.46 8.57 -10.53
CA ALA A 311 -15.84 8.55 -9.11
C ALA A 311 -16.51 9.86 -8.68
N LEU A 312 -15.97 11.02 -9.11
CA LEU A 312 -16.51 12.34 -8.80
C LEU A 312 -17.86 12.61 -9.50
N GLU A 313 -18.04 12.14 -10.74
CA GLU A 313 -19.30 12.21 -11.47
C GLU A 313 -20.39 11.41 -10.74
N TYR A 314 -20.08 10.20 -10.27
CA TYR A 314 -21.02 9.38 -9.50
C TYR A 314 -21.40 10.01 -8.15
N VAL A 315 -20.49 10.74 -7.52
CA VAL A 315 -20.82 11.50 -6.30
C VAL A 315 -21.77 12.66 -6.59
N ARG A 316 -21.58 13.38 -7.70
CA ARG A 316 -22.50 14.44 -8.14
C ARG A 316 -23.89 13.85 -8.40
N TRP A 317 -23.94 12.77 -9.16
CA TRP A 317 -25.19 12.07 -9.44
C TRP A 317 -25.89 11.58 -8.16
N MET A 318 -25.14 11.01 -7.20
CA MET A 318 -25.66 10.62 -5.89
C MET A 318 -26.35 11.79 -5.16
N VAL A 319 -25.72 12.97 -5.19
CA VAL A 319 -26.26 14.19 -4.58
C VAL A 319 -27.51 14.70 -5.33
N GLU A 320 -27.51 14.62 -6.65
CA GLU A 320 -28.65 14.99 -7.51
C GLU A 320 -29.87 14.09 -7.27
N GLU A 321 -29.65 12.79 -6.99
CA GLU A 321 -30.74 11.87 -6.55
C GLU A 321 -31.17 12.09 -5.09
N GLY A 322 -30.62 13.08 -4.39
CA GLY A 322 -30.98 13.42 -3.02
C GLY A 322 -30.47 12.46 -1.95
N VAL A 323 -29.51 11.59 -2.29
CA VAL A 323 -28.93 10.65 -1.34
C VAL A 323 -27.84 11.34 -0.50
N GLU A 324 -27.98 11.31 0.82
CA GLU A 324 -27.02 11.95 1.73
C GLU A 324 -25.65 11.24 1.70
N VAL A 325 -24.60 12.05 1.56
CA VAL A 325 -23.22 11.56 1.55
C VAL A 325 -22.78 11.17 2.96
N ASN A 326 -22.44 9.91 3.18
CA ASN A 326 -21.95 9.44 4.46
C ASN A 326 -20.41 9.57 4.61
N SER A 327 -19.90 9.32 5.82
CA SER A 327 -18.46 9.41 6.11
C SER A 327 -17.59 8.46 5.28
N VAL A 328 -18.14 7.33 4.81
CA VAL A 328 -17.42 6.35 3.98
C VAL A 328 -17.22 6.92 2.57
N VAL A 329 -18.26 7.51 1.99
CA VAL A 329 -18.17 8.18 0.69
C VAL A 329 -17.20 9.36 0.77
N VAL A 330 -17.27 10.20 1.82
CA VAL A 330 -16.32 11.30 2.04
C VAL A 330 -14.88 10.79 2.05
N MET A 331 -14.60 9.71 2.80
CA MET A 331 -13.26 9.10 2.87
C MET A 331 -12.77 8.54 1.53
N SER A 332 -13.68 8.11 0.65
CA SER A 332 -13.33 7.61 -0.68
C SER A 332 -13.10 8.75 -1.68
N VAL A 333 -13.85 9.85 -1.55
CA VAL A 333 -13.83 11.01 -2.47
C VAL A 333 -12.61 11.91 -2.25
N LEU A 334 -12.23 12.18 -1.00
CA LEU A 334 -11.13 13.10 -0.70
C LEU A 334 -9.81 12.73 -1.38
N PRO A 335 -9.35 11.46 -1.37
CA PRO A 335 -8.16 11.05 -2.14
C PRO A 335 -8.32 11.26 -3.65
N ALA A 336 -9.51 10.99 -4.21
CA ALA A 336 -9.79 11.16 -5.63
C ALA A 336 -9.70 12.63 -6.07
N ILE A 337 -10.25 13.55 -5.25
CA ILE A 337 -10.14 15.00 -5.47
C ILE A 337 -8.67 15.44 -5.48
N GLY A 338 -7.87 14.93 -4.52
CA GLY A 338 -6.45 15.22 -4.45
C GLY A 338 -5.69 14.77 -5.70
N GLU A 339 -5.98 13.56 -6.21
CA GLU A 339 -5.31 13.03 -7.40
C GLU A 339 -5.66 13.79 -8.69
N VAL A 340 -6.90 14.31 -8.80
CA VAL A 340 -7.33 15.15 -9.94
C VAL A 340 -6.93 16.62 -9.75
N SER A 341 -6.50 17.00 -8.54
CA SER A 341 -6.16 18.36 -8.15
C SER A 341 -7.33 19.37 -8.27
N GLU A 342 -8.55 18.90 -8.05
CA GLU A 342 -9.80 19.70 -8.11
C GLU A 342 -10.03 20.46 -6.79
N GLN A 343 -9.23 21.51 -6.56
CA GLN A 343 -9.26 22.29 -5.31
C GLN A 343 -10.63 22.86 -4.96
N ARG A 344 -11.41 23.29 -5.97
CA ARG A 344 -12.74 23.89 -5.75
C ARG A 344 -13.69 22.87 -5.11
N LEU A 345 -13.79 21.68 -5.71
CA LEU A 345 -14.59 20.58 -5.18
C LEU A 345 -14.11 20.16 -3.79
N GLY A 346 -12.78 20.17 -3.57
CA GLY A 346 -12.19 19.89 -2.24
C GLY A 346 -12.68 20.86 -1.16
N LYS A 347 -12.83 22.16 -1.47
CA LYS A 347 -13.39 23.16 -0.56
C LYS A 347 -14.88 22.94 -0.31
N GLU A 348 -15.65 22.54 -1.31
CA GLU A 348 -17.07 22.22 -1.18
C GLU A 348 -17.29 21.02 -0.24
N VAL A 349 -16.53 19.93 -0.45
CA VAL A 349 -16.58 18.74 0.43
C VAL A 349 -16.11 19.10 1.84
N HIS A 350 -15.08 19.93 1.99
CA HIS A 350 -14.62 20.39 3.31
C HIS A 350 -15.74 21.20 4.02
N ALA A 351 -16.41 22.10 3.32
CA ALA A 351 -17.53 22.86 3.88
C ALA A 351 -18.69 21.94 4.32
N TYR A 352 -18.99 20.90 3.52
CA TYR A 352 -19.96 19.87 3.90
C TYR A 352 -19.56 19.13 5.19
N VAL A 353 -18.30 18.70 5.28
CA VAL A 353 -17.75 18.03 6.46
C VAL A 353 -17.81 18.92 7.71
N VAL A 354 -17.52 20.22 7.58
CA VAL A 354 -17.60 21.19 8.68
C VAL A 354 -19.03 21.39 9.16
N LYS A 355 -20.01 21.48 8.22
CA LYS A 355 -21.44 21.58 8.57
C LYS A 355 -21.90 20.34 9.33
N THR A 356 -21.41 19.18 8.98
CA THR A 356 -21.69 17.91 9.66
C THR A 356 -20.69 17.73 10.82
N LYS A 357 -20.91 18.42 11.93
CA LYS A 357 -20.00 18.48 13.09
C LYS A 357 -19.42 17.13 13.53
N GLU A 358 -20.20 16.04 13.40
CA GLU A 358 -19.76 14.68 13.72
C GLU A 358 -18.62 14.21 12.80
N TYR A 359 -18.69 14.51 11.49
CA TYR A 359 -17.64 14.11 10.53
C TYR A 359 -16.35 14.89 10.75
N TYR A 360 -16.44 16.19 11.03
CA TYR A 360 -15.28 17.04 11.30
C TYR A 360 -14.50 16.63 12.55
N ARG A 361 -15.16 16.01 13.54
CA ARG A 361 -14.49 15.46 14.73
C ARG A 361 -13.69 14.20 14.46
N ARG A 362 -13.97 13.48 13.37
CA ARG A 362 -13.30 12.21 13.06
C ARG A 362 -11.88 12.46 12.53
N VAL A 363 -10.88 11.99 13.26
CA VAL A 363 -9.47 12.13 12.90
C VAL A 363 -9.14 11.58 11.49
N PRO A 364 -9.69 10.43 11.03
CA PRO A 364 -9.43 9.95 9.67
C PRO A 364 -9.89 10.91 8.57
N ILE A 365 -11.00 11.63 8.77
CA ILE A 365 -11.49 12.62 7.79
C ILE A 365 -10.55 13.83 7.76
N LYS A 366 -10.07 14.29 8.92
CA LYS A 366 -9.11 15.40 8.99
C LYS A 366 -7.80 15.05 8.28
N SER A 367 -7.26 13.85 8.49
CA SER A 367 -6.04 13.42 7.80
C SER A 367 -6.25 13.31 6.28
N ALA A 368 -7.41 12.85 5.83
CA ALA A 368 -7.77 12.81 4.41
C ALA A 368 -7.93 14.22 3.80
N LEU A 369 -8.48 15.19 4.56
CA LEU A 369 -8.56 16.60 4.14
C LEU A 369 -7.16 17.22 4.01
N ILE A 370 -6.26 16.93 4.96
CA ILE A 370 -4.86 17.39 4.89
C ILE A 370 -4.20 16.84 3.61
N ASP A 371 -4.29 15.52 3.37
CA ASP A 371 -3.71 14.88 2.19
C ASP A 371 -4.30 15.47 0.89
N MET A 372 -5.62 15.65 0.82
CA MET A 372 -6.30 16.25 -0.33
C MET A 372 -5.78 17.66 -0.63
N TYR A 373 -5.72 18.55 0.39
CA TYR A 373 -5.21 19.90 0.17
C TYR A 373 -3.74 19.93 -0.23
N CYS A 374 -2.92 19.03 0.36
CA CYS A 374 -1.51 18.89 -0.02
C CYS A 374 -1.35 18.48 -1.48
N LYS A 375 -2.15 17.52 -1.97
CA LYS A 375 -2.13 17.08 -3.37
C LYS A 375 -2.64 18.15 -4.33
N CYS A 376 -3.58 18.99 -3.90
CA CYS A 376 -4.05 20.15 -4.64
C CYS A 376 -3.07 21.35 -4.60
N GLY A 377 -1.92 21.25 -3.93
CA GLY A 377 -0.95 22.34 -3.80
C GLY A 377 -1.30 23.42 -2.76
N ASP A 378 -2.47 23.33 -2.09
CA ASP A 378 -2.91 24.31 -1.08
C ASP A 378 -2.40 23.95 0.32
N MET A 379 -1.10 24.15 0.52
CA MET A 379 -0.46 23.91 1.83
C MET A 379 -0.99 24.83 2.94
N SER A 380 -1.57 25.96 2.58
CA SER A 380 -2.12 26.91 3.56
C SER A 380 -3.38 26.35 4.20
N SER A 381 -4.29 25.80 3.41
CA SER A 381 -5.50 25.12 3.90
C SER A 381 -5.16 23.80 4.63
N ALA A 382 -4.19 23.02 4.12
CA ALA A 382 -3.72 21.82 4.81
C ALA A 382 -3.24 22.13 6.24
N ARG A 383 -2.42 23.17 6.42
CA ARG A 383 -1.96 23.63 7.74
C ARG A 383 -3.13 24.11 8.63
N ARG A 384 -4.07 24.87 8.08
CA ARG A 384 -5.26 25.30 8.86
C ARG A 384 -6.04 24.11 9.40
N VAL A 385 -6.31 23.09 8.59
CA VAL A 385 -6.98 21.86 9.03
C VAL A 385 -6.15 21.15 10.10
N PHE A 386 -4.84 21.05 9.92
CA PHE A 386 -3.94 20.42 10.88
C PHE A 386 -3.95 21.13 12.24
N TYR A 387 -3.79 22.47 12.26
CA TYR A 387 -3.75 23.24 13.51
C TYR A 387 -5.11 23.41 14.18
N SER A 388 -6.21 23.33 13.42
CA SER A 388 -7.58 23.34 13.99
C SER A 388 -7.96 22.03 14.69
N SER A 389 -7.11 21.01 14.60
CA SER A 389 -7.36 19.73 15.27
C SER A 389 -6.90 19.78 16.72
N ALA A 390 -7.85 19.71 17.68
CA ALA A 390 -7.53 19.64 19.10
C ALA A 390 -6.79 18.33 19.44
N GLU A 391 -7.16 17.23 18.81
CA GLU A 391 -6.50 15.93 18.92
C GLU A 391 -5.78 15.62 17.61
N ARG A 392 -4.49 15.91 17.58
CA ARG A 392 -3.60 15.48 16.51
C ARG A 392 -3.12 14.06 16.78
N ASN A 393 -3.01 13.25 15.76
CA ASN A 393 -2.44 11.92 15.86
C ASN A 393 -1.29 11.76 14.84
N LEU A 394 -0.61 10.65 14.94
CA LEU A 394 0.51 10.32 14.06
C LEU A 394 0.15 10.34 12.57
N VAL A 395 -1.10 9.95 12.23
CA VAL A 395 -1.58 9.95 10.82
C VAL A 395 -1.69 11.37 10.26
N CYS A 396 -2.14 12.34 11.06
CA CYS A 396 -2.18 13.75 10.64
C CYS A 396 -0.77 14.31 10.41
N TRP A 397 0.18 13.96 11.28
CA TRP A 397 1.57 14.35 11.13
C TRP A 397 2.20 13.76 9.86
N THR A 398 2.02 12.47 9.61
CA THR A 398 2.55 11.81 8.40
C THR A 398 1.90 12.35 7.13
N ALA A 399 0.59 12.66 7.14
CA ALA A 399 -0.09 13.30 6.02
C ALA A 399 0.49 14.68 5.71
N LEU A 400 0.76 15.51 6.73
CA LEU A 400 1.37 16.83 6.55
C LEU A 400 2.81 16.74 6.04
N MET A 401 3.63 15.82 6.60
CA MET A 401 5.00 15.57 6.15
C MET A 401 5.05 15.11 4.68
N SER A 402 4.21 14.14 4.33
CA SER A 402 4.07 13.68 2.94
C SER A 402 3.63 14.83 2.02
N GLY A 403 2.73 15.68 2.50
CA GLY A 403 2.26 16.85 1.77
C GLY A 403 3.37 17.87 1.52
N TYR A 404 4.21 18.15 2.51
CA TYR A 404 5.39 19.01 2.31
C TYR A 404 6.35 18.40 1.29
N ALA A 405 6.64 17.09 1.39
CA ALA A 405 7.51 16.40 0.44
C ALA A 405 6.93 16.43 -0.98
N TRP A 406 5.62 16.19 -1.13
CA TRP A 406 4.93 16.24 -2.42
C TRP A 406 5.04 17.60 -3.10
N ASN A 407 4.98 18.70 -2.31
CA ASN A 407 5.07 20.07 -2.80
C ASN A 407 6.53 20.59 -2.88
N GLY A 408 7.53 19.70 -2.83
CA GLY A 408 8.94 20.08 -2.93
C GLY A 408 9.50 20.83 -1.71
N ARG A 409 8.71 20.97 -0.63
CA ARG A 409 9.12 21.68 0.58
C ARG A 409 9.84 20.71 1.54
N LEU A 410 10.95 20.14 1.07
CA LEU A 410 11.65 19.05 1.72
C LEU A 410 12.17 19.38 3.11
N GLU A 411 12.70 20.60 3.30
CA GLU A 411 13.16 21.04 4.62
C GLU A 411 12.02 21.14 5.65
N GLN A 412 10.84 21.60 5.20
CA GLN A 412 9.67 21.70 6.08
C GLN A 412 9.16 20.30 6.46
N ALA A 413 9.22 19.34 5.53
CA ALA A 413 8.90 17.95 5.82
C ALA A 413 9.84 17.39 6.90
N LEU A 414 11.14 17.64 6.79
CA LEU A 414 12.12 17.18 7.78
C LEU A 414 11.94 17.87 9.14
N ARG A 415 11.70 19.19 9.16
CA ARG A 415 11.40 19.93 10.39
C ARG A 415 10.14 19.44 11.08
N SER A 416 9.12 19.04 10.32
CA SER A 416 7.88 18.49 10.88
C SER A 416 8.10 17.22 11.69
N THR A 417 9.13 16.42 11.38
CA THR A 417 9.51 15.26 12.19
C THR A 417 9.97 15.66 13.59
N ILE A 418 10.72 16.76 13.68
CA ILE A 418 11.19 17.30 14.97
C ILE A 418 10.01 17.83 15.78
N TRP A 419 9.12 18.61 15.16
CA TRP A 419 7.92 19.14 15.81
C TRP A 419 7.01 18.04 16.34
N MET A 420 6.81 17.00 15.56
CA MET A 420 6.06 15.83 15.97
C MET A 420 6.64 15.19 17.24
N GLN A 421 7.96 15.06 17.34
CA GLN A 421 8.64 14.50 18.51
C GLN A 421 8.55 15.46 19.72
N GLN A 422 8.62 16.77 19.51
CA GLN A 422 8.44 17.78 20.56
C GLN A 422 7.02 17.74 21.15
N GLU A 423 6.00 17.41 20.34
CA GLU A 423 4.63 17.18 20.82
C GLU A 423 4.46 15.78 21.48
N GLY A 424 5.52 15.00 21.63
CA GLY A 424 5.51 13.70 22.33
C GLY A 424 5.14 12.50 21.45
N PHE A 425 4.96 12.67 20.14
CA PHE A 425 4.69 11.57 19.22
C PHE A 425 5.98 10.84 18.83
N ARG A 426 5.95 9.52 18.91
CA ARG A 426 7.08 8.68 18.47
C ARG A 426 6.91 8.31 17.01
N PRO A 427 7.94 8.48 16.16
CA PRO A 427 7.90 8.02 14.78
C PRO A 427 7.63 6.51 14.70
N ASP A 428 6.70 6.13 13.87
CA ASP A 428 6.42 4.73 13.53
C ASP A 428 7.08 4.34 12.19
N VAL A 429 6.83 3.11 11.75
CA VAL A 429 7.33 2.58 10.47
C VAL A 429 6.91 3.47 9.28
N VAL A 430 5.69 4.02 9.31
CA VAL A 430 5.15 4.87 8.23
C VAL A 430 5.87 6.22 8.22
N THR A 431 6.07 6.81 9.40
CA THR A 431 6.82 8.06 9.55
C THR A 431 8.25 7.92 9.02
N VAL A 432 8.96 6.85 9.42
CA VAL A 432 10.33 6.58 8.96
C VAL A 432 10.35 6.39 7.43
N ALA A 433 9.41 5.62 6.88
CA ALA A 433 9.30 5.42 5.44
C ALA A 433 8.99 6.72 4.67
N THR A 434 8.34 7.70 5.30
CA THR A 434 8.06 9.03 4.71
C THR A 434 9.28 9.96 4.76
N VAL A 435 10.06 9.90 5.82
CA VAL A 435 11.22 10.80 6.05
C VAL A 435 12.44 10.38 5.24
N LEU A 436 12.69 9.08 5.07
CA LEU A 436 13.86 8.58 4.34
C LEU A 436 13.96 9.09 2.90
N PRO A 437 12.88 9.09 2.06
CA PRO A 437 12.91 9.72 0.74
C PRO A 437 13.22 11.22 0.77
N VAL A 438 12.77 11.94 1.80
CA VAL A 438 13.09 13.36 1.98
C VAL A 438 14.58 13.54 2.26
N CYS A 439 15.18 12.73 3.14
CA CYS A 439 16.63 12.74 3.38
C CYS A 439 17.41 12.41 2.10
N SER A 440 16.89 11.47 1.30
CA SER A 440 17.46 11.05 0.02
C SER A 440 17.51 12.20 -0.98
N GLN A 441 16.39 12.92 -1.16
CA GLN A 441 16.30 14.05 -2.10
C GLN A 441 17.15 15.25 -1.67
N LEU A 442 17.23 15.52 -0.37
CA LEU A 442 18.09 16.58 0.20
C LEU A 442 19.56 16.17 0.27
N ARG A 443 19.91 14.92 -0.05
CA ARG A 443 21.24 14.35 0.21
C ARG A 443 21.71 14.57 1.66
N ALA A 444 20.77 14.51 2.59
CA ALA A 444 20.95 14.83 4.00
C ALA A 444 21.49 13.62 4.79
N LEU A 445 22.74 13.24 4.54
CA LEU A 445 23.37 12.03 5.10
C LEU A 445 23.32 11.99 6.64
N LYS A 446 23.56 13.11 7.31
CA LYS A 446 23.57 13.19 8.79
C LYS A 446 22.21 12.83 9.37
N GLN A 447 21.14 13.38 8.81
CA GLN A 447 19.76 13.10 9.22
C GLN A 447 19.36 11.67 8.85
N GLY A 448 19.76 11.21 7.66
CA GLY A 448 19.56 9.82 7.23
C GLY A 448 20.18 8.80 8.19
N LYS A 449 21.42 9.05 8.67
CA LYS A 449 22.09 8.22 9.69
C LYS A 449 21.34 8.24 11.03
N GLN A 450 20.77 9.37 11.44
CA GLN A 450 19.96 9.48 12.66
C GLN A 450 18.68 8.65 12.54
N VAL A 451 17.99 8.73 11.39
CA VAL A 451 16.78 7.94 11.12
C VAL A 451 17.13 6.43 11.06
N HIS A 452 18.28 6.07 10.49
CA HIS A 452 18.75 4.68 10.49
C HIS A 452 19.00 4.18 11.92
N ALA A 453 19.72 4.93 12.75
CA ALA A 453 19.96 4.57 14.14
C ALA A 453 18.64 4.43 14.95
N TYR A 454 17.65 5.29 14.66
CA TYR A 454 16.32 5.18 15.24
C TYR A 454 15.61 3.89 14.80
N ALA A 455 15.66 3.56 13.51
CA ALA A 455 15.06 2.35 12.97
C ALA A 455 15.69 1.08 13.55
N LEU A 456 17.02 1.07 13.76
CA LEU A 456 17.74 -0.01 14.46
C LEU A 456 17.25 -0.17 15.90
N LYS A 457 17.21 0.93 16.66
CA LYS A 457 16.80 0.92 18.07
C LYS A 457 15.39 0.43 18.29
N HIS A 458 14.48 0.65 17.32
CA HIS A 458 13.07 0.29 17.41
C HIS A 458 12.71 -0.98 16.62
N TRP A 459 13.70 -1.76 16.18
CA TRP A 459 13.53 -3.03 15.46
C TRP A 459 12.70 -2.89 14.17
N PHE A 460 12.86 -1.79 13.42
CA PHE A 460 12.17 -1.58 12.16
C PHE A 460 12.88 -2.20 10.94
N LEU A 461 14.15 -2.62 11.09
CA LEU A 461 14.94 -3.15 9.97
C LEU A 461 14.48 -4.48 9.39
N PRO A 462 13.77 -5.41 10.11
CA PRO A 462 13.17 -6.57 9.47
C PRO A 462 12.11 -6.19 8.40
N ASN A 463 11.67 -4.92 8.37
CA ASN A 463 10.76 -4.41 7.36
C ASN A 463 11.53 -4.07 6.07
N ALA A 464 11.36 -4.90 5.03
CA ALA A 464 12.02 -4.72 3.73
C ALA A 464 11.79 -3.33 3.10
N SER A 465 10.63 -2.68 3.37
CA SER A 465 10.35 -1.33 2.84
C SER A 465 11.29 -0.28 3.43
N ILE A 466 11.56 -0.34 4.75
CA ILE A 466 12.50 0.57 5.42
C ILE A 466 13.93 0.33 4.96
N THR A 467 14.33 -0.95 4.89
CA THR A 467 15.68 -1.31 4.44
C THR A 467 15.92 -0.84 3.01
N ASN A 468 14.95 -1.03 2.10
CA ASN A 468 15.05 -0.52 0.73
C ASN A 468 15.13 1.02 0.69
N SER A 469 14.35 1.73 1.51
CA SER A 469 14.39 3.19 1.58
C SER A 469 15.73 3.71 2.14
N LEU A 470 16.34 2.99 3.10
CA LEU A 470 17.67 3.28 3.61
C LEU A 470 18.75 3.06 2.55
N MET A 471 18.67 1.95 1.79
CA MET A 471 19.59 1.69 0.68
C MET A 471 19.57 2.84 -0.33
N VAL A 472 18.38 3.24 -0.78
CA VAL A 472 18.22 4.37 -1.71
C VAL A 472 18.75 5.67 -1.09
N MET A 473 18.52 5.92 0.19
CA MET A 473 19.02 7.12 0.88
C MET A 473 20.54 7.16 0.90
N TYR A 474 21.20 6.06 1.27
CA TYR A 474 22.67 6.00 1.29
C TYR A 474 23.26 6.11 -0.11
N SER A 475 22.67 5.47 -1.10
CA SER A 475 23.03 5.56 -2.50
C SER A 475 23.01 7.01 -3.02
N LYS A 476 21.91 7.71 -2.80
CA LYS A 476 21.71 9.12 -3.18
C LYS A 476 22.67 10.08 -2.46
N CYS A 477 23.11 9.71 -1.26
CA CYS A 477 24.14 10.43 -0.50
C CYS A 477 25.58 10.07 -0.90
N GLY A 478 25.78 9.18 -1.89
CA GLY A 478 27.10 8.78 -2.39
C GLY A 478 27.87 7.84 -1.45
N VAL A 479 27.19 7.13 -0.54
CA VAL A 479 27.82 6.22 0.44
C VAL A 479 27.28 4.81 0.22
N ILE A 480 27.76 4.17 -0.88
CA ILE A 480 27.21 2.92 -1.38
C ILE A 480 27.49 1.72 -0.46
N GLU A 481 28.59 1.75 0.30
CA GLU A 481 29.00 0.65 1.19
C GLU A 481 27.96 0.35 2.27
N TYR A 482 27.19 1.38 2.71
CA TYR A 482 26.08 1.17 3.64
C TYR A 482 24.88 0.51 2.95
N SER A 483 24.64 0.80 1.67
CA SER A 483 23.59 0.15 0.88
C SER A 483 23.91 -1.34 0.69
N GLU A 484 25.15 -1.68 0.41
CA GLU A 484 25.65 -3.07 0.28
C GLU A 484 25.44 -3.84 1.59
N ARG A 485 25.92 -3.29 2.71
CA ARG A 485 25.77 -3.93 4.03
C ARG A 485 24.30 -4.16 4.39
N LEU A 486 23.42 -3.21 4.09
CA LEU A 486 21.98 -3.36 4.31
C LEU A 486 21.39 -4.45 3.41
N PHE A 487 21.77 -4.48 2.14
CA PHE A 487 21.32 -5.51 1.21
C PHE A 487 21.76 -6.91 1.63
N ASP A 488 23.01 -7.06 2.09
CA ASP A 488 23.57 -8.33 2.53
C ASP A 488 22.97 -8.81 3.84
N SER A 489 22.58 -7.90 4.73
CA SER A 489 21.91 -8.23 5.99
C SER A 489 20.47 -8.72 5.84
N MET A 490 19.88 -8.60 4.63
CA MET A 490 18.48 -9.01 4.40
C MET A 490 18.36 -10.54 4.32
N GLU A 491 17.60 -11.15 5.25
CA GLU A 491 17.28 -12.58 5.20
C GLU A 491 16.41 -12.96 3.97
N LYS A 492 15.48 -12.08 3.59
CA LYS A 492 14.59 -12.25 2.44
C LYS A 492 14.68 -11.06 1.52
N ARG A 493 15.34 -11.24 0.40
CA ARG A 493 15.45 -10.24 -0.65
C ARG A 493 14.21 -10.30 -1.55
N THR A 494 13.53 -9.18 -1.74
CA THR A 494 12.40 -9.04 -2.66
C THR A 494 12.88 -8.51 -4.01
N VAL A 495 12.02 -8.59 -5.05
CA VAL A 495 12.33 -7.97 -6.36
C VAL A 495 12.66 -6.48 -6.19
N ILE A 496 11.95 -5.77 -5.30
CA ILE A 496 12.20 -4.36 -4.99
C ILE A 496 13.58 -4.15 -4.36
N SER A 497 14.02 -5.05 -3.48
CA SER A 497 15.37 -4.96 -2.87
C SER A 497 16.47 -5.13 -3.91
N TRP A 498 16.31 -6.11 -4.80
CA TRP A 498 17.24 -6.31 -5.91
C TRP A 498 17.30 -5.09 -6.83
N THR A 499 16.11 -4.57 -7.22
CA THR A 499 16.02 -3.37 -8.07
C THR A 499 16.66 -2.16 -7.40
N ALA A 500 16.42 -1.94 -6.11
CA ALA A 500 16.99 -0.83 -5.36
C ALA A 500 18.56 -0.92 -5.32
N MET A 501 19.12 -2.12 -5.21
CA MET A 501 20.58 -2.29 -5.24
C MET A 501 21.16 -2.06 -6.63
N ILE A 502 20.50 -2.58 -7.68
CA ILE A 502 20.87 -2.31 -9.08
C ILE A 502 20.84 -0.80 -9.35
N ASP A 503 19.75 -0.11 -8.94
CA ASP A 503 19.62 1.35 -9.08
C ASP A 503 20.74 2.09 -8.33
N SER A 504 21.08 1.61 -7.12
CA SER A 504 22.14 2.21 -6.31
C SER A 504 23.50 2.16 -7.01
N TYR A 505 23.84 1.04 -7.61
CA TYR A 505 25.08 0.91 -8.36
C TYR A 505 25.07 1.73 -9.66
N VAL A 506 23.97 1.68 -10.43
CA VAL A 506 23.84 2.43 -11.70
C VAL A 506 23.94 3.94 -11.46
N GLU A 507 23.27 4.47 -10.43
CA GLU A 507 23.30 5.90 -10.13
C GLU A 507 24.66 6.40 -9.66
N ASN A 508 25.49 5.53 -9.08
CA ASN A 508 26.84 5.84 -8.63
C ASN A 508 27.93 5.44 -9.65
N GLY A 509 27.55 4.95 -10.84
CA GLY A 509 28.47 4.61 -11.91
C GLY A 509 29.16 3.23 -11.81
N TYR A 510 28.76 2.41 -10.83
CA TYR A 510 29.31 1.05 -10.61
C TYR A 510 28.57 0.03 -11.47
N HIS A 511 28.75 0.11 -12.80
CA HIS A 511 27.98 -0.70 -13.76
C HIS A 511 28.36 -2.18 -13.78
N HIS A 512 29.60 -2.53 -13.43
CA HIS A 512 30.04 -3.92 -13.34
C HIS A 512 29.43 -4.63 -12.13
N GLU A 513 29.41 -3.96 -10.99
CA GLU A 513 28.79 -4.43 -9.76
C GLU A 513 27.25 -4.56 -9.94
N ALA A 514 26.64 -3.63 -10.67
CA ALA A 514 25.24 -3.73 -11.05
C ALA A 514 24.97 -5.01 -11.87
N LEU A 515 25.87 -5.37 -12.80
CA LEU A 515 25.76 -6.59 -13.61
C LEU A 515 25.87 -7.86 -12.73
N ASP A 516 26.74 -7.86 -11.73
CA ASP A 516 26.90 -9.00 -10.81
C ASP A 516 25.67 -9.19 -9.93
N VAL A 517 25.06 -8.10 -9.46
CA VAL A 517 23.78 -8.14 -8.75
C VAL A 517 22.64 -8.66 -9.66
N ILE A 518 22.62 -8.27 -10.93
CA ILE A 518 21.65 -8.77 -11.92
C ILE A 518 21.79 -10.30 -12.08
N ARG A 519 23.02 -10.81 -12.24
CA ARG A 519 23.30 -12.24 -12.33
C ARG A 519 22.85 -12.99 -11.07
N SER A 520 23.12 -12.43 -9.91
CA SER A 520 22.71 -12.97 -8.61
C SER A 520 21.20 -13.02 -8.44
N MET A 521 20.48 -11.99 -8.92
CA MET A 521 19.01 -11.95 -8.93
C MET A 521 18.44 -13.07 -9.83
N GLN A 522 19.01 -13.28 -11.01
CA GLN A 522 18.58 -14.33 -11.93
C GLN A 522 18.83 -15.73 -11.37
N SER A 523 19.97 -15.98 -10.74
CA SER A 523 20.31 -17.26 -10.10
C SER A 523 19.40 -17.58 -8.92
N SER A 524 18.93 -16.57 -8.18
CA SER A 524 17.98 -16.70 -7.06
C SER A 524 16.53 -16.96 -7.48
N LYS A 525 16.26 -17.20 -8.76
CA LYS A 525 14.93 -17.46 -9.36
C LYS A 525 13.89 -16.33 -9.17
N HIS A 526 14.31 -15.13 -8.81
CA HIS A 526 13.44 -13.98 -8.80
C HIS A 526 13.17 -13.49 -10.23
N ARG A 527 11.90 -13.28 -10.56
CA ARG A 527 11.52 -12.74 -11.88
C ARG A 527 11.63 -11.22 -11.83
N PRO A 528 12.51 -10.61 -12.68
CA PRO A 528 12.61 -9.17 -12.77
C PRO A 528 11.25 -8.54 -13.14
N ASP A 529 10.93 -7.41 -12.52
CA ASP A 529 9.83 -6.55 -12.91
C ASP A 529 10.24 -5.58 -14.04
N SER A 530 9.31 -4.73 -14.48
CA SER A 530 9.57 -3.79 -15.57
C SER A 530 10.67 -2.76 -15.23
N VAL A 531 10.82 -2.40 -13.96
CA VAL A 531 11.84 -1.44 -13.51
C VAL A 531 13.21 -2.08 -13.51
N ALA A 532 13.34 -3.28 -12.93
CA ALA A 532 14.60 -4.04 -12.97
C ALA A 532 15.06 -4.28 -14.40
N ILE A 533 14.13 -4.65 -15.30
CA ILE A 533 14.44 -4.87 -16.73
C ILE A 533 14.97 -3.59 -17.38
N ALA A 534 14.33 -2.45 -17.14
CA ALA A 534 14.81 -1.18 -17.69
C ALA A 534 16.22 -0.84 -17.22
N ARG A 535 16.53 -1.08 -15.95
CA ARG A 535 17.91 -0.88 -15.43
C ARG A 535 18.91 -1.87 -16.01
N MET A 536 18.51 -3.12 -16.21
CA MET A 536 19.33 -4.12 -16.90
C MET A 536 19.68 -3.66 -18.33
N LEU A 537 18.70 -3.12 -19.07
CA LEU A 537 18.93 -2.58 -20.40
C LEU A 537 19.88 -1.37 -20.38
N SER A 538 19.70 -0.46 -19.42
CA SER A 538 20.59 0.68 -19.22
C SER A 538 22.03 0.23 -18.98
N VAL A 539 22.27 -0.74 -18.10
CA VAL A 539 23.60 -1.33 -17.84
C VAL A 539 24.19 -1.96 -19.11
N CYS A 540 23.38 -2.72 -19.85
CA CYS A 540 23.83 -3.32 -21.13
C CYS A 540 24.24 -2.25 -22.16
N GLY A 541 23.54 -1.13 -22.21
CA GLY A 541 23.89 0.00 -23.08
C GLY A 541 25.23 0.62 -22.71
N VAL A 542 25.44 0.94 -21.43
CA VAL A 542 26.67 1.57 -20.92
C VAL A 542 27.90 0.67 -21.08
N LEU A 543 27.76 -0.60 -20.70
CA LEU A 543 28.84 -1.60 -20.80
C LEU A 543 29.03 -2.19 -22.20
N LYS A 544 28.27 -1.70 -23.19
CA LYS A 544 28.31 -2.17 -24.60
C LYS A 544 28.07 -3.65 -24.77
N LEU A 545 27.18 -4.25 -23.97
CA LEU A 545 26.87 -5.68 -23.96
C LEU A 545 25.71 -6.03 -24.91
N LEU A 546 25.95 -5.96 -26.23
CA LEU A 546 24.92 -6.18 -27.25
C LEU A 546 24.21 -7.53 -27.13
N LYS A 547 24.97 -8.62 -26.93
CA LYS A 547 24.39 -9.98 -26.83
C LYS A 547 23.40 -10.09 -25.66
N HIS A 548 23.78 -9.63 -24.47
CA HIS A 548 22.90 -9.66 -23.30
C HIS A 548 21.67 -8.76 -23.49
N GLY A 549 21.82 -7.59 -24.11
CA GLY A 549 20.70 -6.73 -24.46
C GLY A 549 19.71 -7.40 -25.41
N GLN A 550 20.19 -8.16 -26.40
CA GLN A 550 19.36 -8.94 -27.32
C GLN A 550 18.64 -10.11 -26.62
N GLU A 551 19.29 -10.80 -25.69
CA GLU A 551 18.67 -11.86 -24.88
C GLU A 551 17.51 -11.29 -24.02
N ILE A 552 17.73 -10.12 -23.37
CA ILE A 552 16.69 -9.44 -22.62
C ILE A 552 15.54 -9.04 -23.56
N HIS A 553 15.85 -8.47 -24.73
CA HIS A 553 14.82 -8.13 -25.74
C HIS A 553 13.98 -9.36 -26.15
N ALA A 554 14.61 -10.49 -26.42
CA ALA A 554 13.90 -11.71 -26.77
C ALA A 554 12.96 -12.20 -25.62
N GLN A 555 13.38 -12.05 -24.38
CA GLN A 555 12.56 -12.37 -23.21
C GLN A 555 11.36 -11.40 -23.05
N LEU A 556 11.57 -10.11 -23.36
CA LEU A 556 10.50 -9.10 -23.33
C LEU A 556 9.41 -9.37 -24.35
N LEU A 557 9.78 -9.79 -25.55
CA LEU A 557 8.82 -10.16 -26.59
C LEU A 557 7.95 -11.36 -26.17
N LYS A 558 8.54 -12.36 -25.49
CA LYS A 558 7.79 -13.53 -24.97
C LYS A 558 6.81 -13.17 -23.85
N LYS A 559 7.03 -12.07 -23.12
CA LYS A 559 6.24 -11.70 -21.93
C LYS A 559 5.33 -10.49 -22.13
N ASP A 560 5.17 -9.97 -23.33
CA ASP A 560 4.40 -8.75 -23.66
C ASP A 560 4.88 -7.46 -22.94
N PHE A 561 6.02 -7.48 -22.28
CA PHE A 561 6.61 -6.29 -21.64
C PHE A 561 7.11 -5.24 -22.64
N ALA A 562 7.37 -5.65 -23.88
CA ALA A 562 7.73 -4.73 -24.96
C ALA A 562 6.62 -3.71 -25.30
N LYS A 563 5.40 -3.89 -24.80
CA LYS A 563 4.27 -2.94 -24.95
C LYS A 563 4.25 -1.85 -23.86
N VAL A 564 5.08 -1.98 -22.81
CA VAL A 564 5.18 -0.98 -21.73
C VAL A 564 6.04 0.19 -22.23
N PRO A 565 5.50 1.42 -22.34
CA PRO A 565 6.20 2.55 -22.98
C PRO A 565 7.58 2.87 -22.38
N PHE A 566 7.71 2.73 -21.06
CA PHE A 566 8.95 2.95 -20.33
C PHE A 566 10.03 1.92 -20.68
N VAL A 567 9.68 0.63 -20.73
CA VAL A 567 10.62 -0.45 -21.08
C VAL A 567 11.04 -0.35 -22.55
N SER A 568 10.09 -0.01 -23.45
CA SER A 568 10.38 0.20 -24.86
C SER A 568 11.35 1.37 -25.08
N ALA A 569 11.21 2.46 -24.31
CA ALA A 569 12.10 3.59 -24.38
C ALA A 569 13.53 3.23 -23.94
N GLU A 570 13.66 2.45 -22.86
CA GLU A 570 14.99 1.98 -22.41
C GLU A 570 15.64 0.98 -23.40
N LEU A 571 14.82 0.17 -24.08
CA LEU A 571 15.28 -0.71 -25.13
C LEU A 571 15.79 0.08 -26.37
N ILE A 572 15.09 1.16 -26.74
CA ILE A 572 15.49 2.08 -27.79
C ILE A 572 16.80 2.80 -27.39
N ASN A 573 16.90 3.28 -26.15
CA ASN A 573 18.12 3.92 -25.63
C ASN A 573 19.30 2.95 -25.64
N MET A 574 19.10 1.70 -25.20
CA MET A 574 20.16 0.68 -25.23
C MET A 574 20.68 0.44 -26.65
N TYR A 575 19.80 0.21 -27.63
CA TYR A 575 20.23 0.03 -29.00
C TYR A 575 20.90 1.30 -29.58
N GLY A 576 20.39 2.49 -29.23
CA GLY A 576 20.99 3.76 -29.61
C GLY A 576 22.42 3.95 -29.06
N THR A 577 22.67 3.59 -27.81
CA THR A 577 24.01 3.66 -27.19
C THR A 577 24.98 2.62 -27.74
N LEU A 578 24.46 1.49 -28.28
CA LEU A 578 25.22 0.43 -28.92
C LEU A 578 25.52 0.66 -30.41
N GLY A 579 25.07 1.80 -30.98
CA GLY A 579 25.22 2.10 -32.40
C GLY A 579 24.22 1.41 -33.33
N GLU A 580 23.28 0.65 -32.78
CA GLU A 580 22.31 -0.17 -33.54
C GLU A 580 21.02 0.62 -33.82
N VAL A 581 21.13 1.77 -34.50
CA VAL A 581 20.00 2.69 -34.74
C VAL A 581 18.85 2.02 -35.49
N ASN A 582 19.13 1.12 -36.43
CA ASN A 582 18.10 0.39 -37.16
C ASN A 582 17.25 -0.48 -36.24
N LYS A 583 17.86 -1.16 -35.27
CA LYS A 583 17.14 -1.95 -34.27
C LYS A 583 16.33 -1.06 -33.32
N ALA A 584 16.88 0.09 -32.93
CA ALA A 584 16.15 1.09 -32.15
C ALA A 584 14.88 1.57 -32.88
N LYS A 585 14.98 1.84 -34.19
CA LYS A 585 13.85 2.22 -35.03
C LYS A 585 12.81 1.11 -35.14
N LEU A 586 13.23 -0.15 -35.34
CA LEU A 586 12.31 -1.29 -35.39
C LEU A 586 11.51 -1.45 -34.07
N VAL A 587 12.19 -1.30 -32.92
CA VAL A 587 11.51 -1.31 -31.61
C VAL A 587 10.51 -0.18 -31.50
N PHE A 588 10.89 1.02 -31.90
CA PHE A 588 10.00 2.19 -31.90
C PHE A 588 8.77 1.97 -32.79
N ASP A 589 8.96 1.43 -33.98
CA ASP A 589 7.85 1.19 -34.92
C ASP A 589 6.87 0.14 -34.40
N ALA A 590 7.35 -0.86 -33.63
CA ALA A 590 6.56 -1.89 -33.01
C ALA A 590 5.71 -1.40 -31.81
N VAL A 591 6.01 -0.23 -31.22
CA VAL A 591 5.23 0.33 -30.10
C VAL A 591 3.85 0.82 -30.58
N PRO A 592 2.72 0.30 -30.08
CA PRO A 592 1.38 0.68 -30.56
C PRO A 592 1.05 2.16 -30.33
N VAL A 593 1.33 2.66 -29.12
CA VAL A 593 1.07 4.05 -28.73
C VAL A 593 2.39 4.74 -28.42
N LYS A 594 2.78 5.66 -29.28
CA LYS A 594 4.05 6.36 -29.20
C LYS A 594 3.91 7.61 -28.30
N GLY A 595 4.32 7.48 -27.03
CA GLY A 595 4.36 8.60 -26.07
C GLY A 595 5.62 9.46 -26.21
N SER A 596 5.64 10.62 -25.55
CA SER A 596 6.78 11.54 -25.54
C SER A 596 8.10 10.87 -25.17
N ILE A 597 8.06 9.93 -24.23
CA ILE A 597 9.25 9.19 -23.74
C ILE A 597 9.86 8.35 -24.87
N THR A 598 9.05 7.64 -25.65
CA THR A 598 9.53 6.78 -26.75
C THR A 598 10.07 7.61 -27.91
N TRP A 599 9.45 8.76 -28.22
CA TRP A 599 9.96 9.71 -29.21
C TRP A 599 11.32 10.27 -28.77
N THR A 600 11.42 10.75 -27.53
CA THR A 600 12.66 11.29 -26.96
C THR A 600 13.80 10.25 -26.99
N ALA A 601 13.50 8.98 -26.66
CA ALA A 601 14.49 7.92 -26.72
C ALA A 601 15.03 7.71 -28.14
N LEU A 602 14.16 7.73 -29.16
CA LEU A 602 14.60 7.57 -30.55
C LEU A 602 15.39 8.80 -31.05
N ILE A 603 14.93 10.03 -30.72
CA ILE A 603 15.67 11.28 -31.03
C ILE A 603 17.08 11.21 -30.44
N ARG A 604 17.21 10.81 -29.17
CA ARG A 604 18.49 10.65 -28.49
C ARG A 604 19.36 9.56 -29.14
N ALA A 605 18.75 8.45 -29.56
CA ALA A 605 19.46 7.39 -30.28
C ALA A 605 20.06 7.88 -31.58
N TYR A 606 19.30 8.66 -32.37
CA TYR A 606 19.80 9.28 -33.61
C TYR A 606 20.91 10.31 -33.33
N GLY A 607 20.73 11.18 -32.35
CA GLY A 607 21.72 12.19 -31.99
C GLY A 607 23.03 11.61 -31.44
N ASN A 608 22.94 10.51 -30.68
CA ASN A 608 24.14 9.83 -30.15
C ASN A 608 24.97 9.14 -31.25
N ASN A 609 24.36 8.88 -32.41
CA ASN A 609 25.01 8.26 -33.56
C ASN A 609 25.27 9.27 -34.71
N GLU A 610 25.30 10.56 -34.40
CA GLU A 610 25.64 11.65 -35.34
C GLU A 610 24.65 11.79 -36.49
N LEU A 611 23.47 11.20 -36.41
CA LEU A 611 22.41 11.30 -37.41
C LEU A 611 21.51 12.50 -37.09
N TYR A 612 22.11 13.71 -37.12
CA TYR A 612 21.49 14.95 -36.63
C TYR A 612 20.24 15.35 -37.41
N GLU A 613 20.28 15.28 -38.75
CA GLU A 613 19.13 15.60 -39.62
C GLU A 613 17.94 14.64 -39.33
N GLY A 614 18.26 13.37 -39.11
CA GLY A 614 17.27 12.37 -38.73
C GLY A 614 16.62 12.66 -37.35
N ALA A 615 17.39 13.18 -36.40
CA ALA A 615 16.86 13.59 -35.09
C ALA A 615 15.93 14.78 -35.18
N ILE A 616 16.26 15.78 -36.04
CA ILE A 616 15.42 16.97 -36.33
C ILE A 616 14.10 16.50 -36.97
N ALA A 617 14.18 15.68 -38.03
CA ALA A 617 12.99 15.14 -38.70
C ALA A 617 12.07 14.33 -37.74
N LEU A 618 12.64 13.60 -36.78
CA LEU A 618 11.89 12.90 -35.77
C LEU A 618 11.18 13.85 -34.79
N PHE A 619 11.83 14.94 -34.40
CA PHE A 619 11.22 15.98 -33.56
C PHE A 619 10.04 16.65 -34.27
N ASP A 620 10.21 17.02 -35.53
CA ASP A 620 9.15 17.64 -36.33
C ASP A 620 7.99 16.65 -36.56
N ARG A 621 8.29 15.35 -36.75
CA ARG A 621 7.28 14.29 -36.85
C ARG A 621 6.56 14.04 -35.53
N MET A 622 7.23 14.14 -34.40
CA MET A 622 6.64 14.06 -33.07
C MET A 622 5.60 15.15 -32.86
N THR A 623 5.97 16.40 -33.17
CA THR A 623 5.10 17.57 -32.99
C THR A 623 3.92 17.56 -33.97
N SER A 624 4.14 17.17 -35.25
CA SER A 624 3.09 17.07 -36.26
C SER A 624 2.04 15.98 -35.94
N ARG A 625 2.43 14.93 -35.20
CA ARG A 625 1.51 13.88 -34.72
C ARG A 625 0.77 14.25 -33.42
N GLY A 626 0.94 15.47 -32.92
CA GLY A 626 0.27 15.92 -31.70
C GLY A 626 0.87 15.39 -30.40
N SER A 627 2.04 14.73 -30.45
CA SER A 627 2.77 14.35 -29.24
C SER A 627 3.46 15.56 -28.65
N THR A 628 3.18 15.90 -27.39
CA THR A 628 3.76 17.09 -26.74
C THR A 628 5.21 16.81 -26.32
N PRO A 629 6.18 17.64 -26.75
CA PRO A 629 7.54 17.57 -26.25
C PRO A 629 7.60 17.85 -24.74
N THR A 630 8.51 17.19 -24.05
CA THR A 630 8.77 17.38 -22.61
C THR A 630 10.11 18.09 -22.42
N HIS A 631 10.41 18.50 -21.18
CA HIS A 631 11.72 19.05 -20.81
C HIS A 631 12.86 18.14 -21.31
N PHE A 632 12.76 16.84 -21.08
CA PHE A 632 13.75 15.85 -21.55
C PHE A 632 13.91 15.79 -23.08
N THR A 633 12.86 16.11 -23.82
CA THR A 633 12.91 16.17 -25.29
C THR A 633 13.74 17.38 -25.72
N PHE A 634 13.55 18.54 -25.08
CA PHE A 634 14.31 19.73 -25.33
C PHE A 634 15.78 19.60 -24.90
N ASP A 635 16.05 18.98 -23.74
CA ASP A 635 17.41 18.63 -23.28
C ASP A 635 18.14 17.79 -24.34
N ALA A 636 17.46 16.76 -24.87
CA ALA A 636 18.04 15.90 -25.89
C ALA A 636 18.34 16.67 -27.17
N MET A 637 17.42 17.51 -27.66
CA MET A 637 17.61 18.30 -28.89
C MET A 637 18.72 19.33 -28.73
N LEU A 638 18.73 20.09 -27.63
CA LEU A 638 19.78 21.11 -27.41
C LEU A 638 21.15 20.47 -27.24
N SER A 639 21.25 19.30 -26.56
CA SER A 639 22.51 18.55 -26.47
C SER A 639 22.99 18.02 -27.82
N ILE A 640 22.08 17.68 -28.73
CA ILE A 640 22.39 17.25 -30.09
C ILE A 640 22.95 18.46 -30.89
N PHE A 641 22.30 19.61 -30.79
CA PHE A 641 22.74 20.83 -31.51
C PHE A 641 24.06 21.36 -30.97
N ASP A 642 24.31 21.27 -29.67
CA ASP A 642 25.59 21.62 -29.05
C ASP A 642 26.76 20.82 -29.66
N ARG A 643 26.53 19.49 -29.85
CA ARG A 643 27.54 18.64 -30.51
C ARG A 643 27.68 18.83 -32.00
N ALA A 644 26.57 19.16 -32.67
CA ALA A 644 26.51 19.35 -34.11
C ALA A 644 26.93 20.75 -34.56
N GLY A 645 26.94 21.74 -33.65
CA GLY A 645 27.20 23.14 -33.99
C GLY A 645 26.04 23.82 -34.74
N PHE A 646 24.81 23.32 -34.63
CA PHE A 646 23.64 23.85 -35.36
C PHE A 646 22.96 24.97 -34.57
N VAL A 647 23.45 26.20 -34.74
CA VAL A 647 23.06 27.39 -33.96
C VAL A 647 21.63 27.84 -34.24
N ASP A 648 21.24 27.92 -35.50
CA ASP A 648 19.91 28.41 -35.90
C ASP A 648 18.79 27.45 -35.46
N ASP A 649 19.01 26.15 -35.63
CA ASP A 649 18.07 25.13 -35.17
C ASP A 649 17.98 25.09 -33.63
N ALA A 650 19.10 25.21 -32.92
CA ALA A 650 19.12 25.32 -31.47
C ALA A 650 18.28 26.52 -31.00
N TYR A 651 18.44 27.69 -31.65
CA TYR A 651 17.69 28.90 -31.30
C TYR A 651 16.19 28.74 -31.60
N ARG A 652 15.83 28.09 -32.71
CA ARG A 652 14.44 27.74 -33.05
C ARG A 652 13.83 26.87 -31.97
N ILE A 653 14.49 25.81 -31.58
CA ILE A 653 14.01 24.85 -30.56
C ILE A 653 13.93 25.50 -29.17
N PHE A 654 14.92 26.32 -28.80
CA PHE A 654 14.89 27.07 -27.54
C PHE A 654 13.67 28.01 -27.45
N LYS A 655 13.31 28.70 -28.52
CA LYS A 655 12.08 29.51 -28.58
C LYS A 655 10.80 28.66 -28.47
N LEU A 656 10.80 27.45 -29.01
CA LEU A 656 9.64 26.57 -28.92
C LEU A 656 9.35 26.12 -27.48
N MET A 657 10.33 26.11 -26.56
CA MET A 657 10.10 25.78 -25.14
C MET A 657 9.02 26.70 -24.53
N THR A 658 9.10 28.01 -24.80
CA THR A 658 8.11 28.97 -24.31
C THR A 658 6.72 28.70 -24.86
N ARG A 659 6.60 28.28 -26.15
CA ARG A 659 5.33 27.92 -26.78
C ARG A 659 4.68 26.70 -26.10
N TYR A 660 5.48 25.75 -25.65
CA TYR A 660 5.02 24.58 -24.93
C TYR A 660 4.92 24.82 -23.41
N LYS A 661 5.10 26.06 -22.94
CA LYS A 661 5.05 26.43 -21.50
C LYS A 661 6.09 25.68 -20.66
N ILE A 662 7.25 25.40 -21.24
CA ILE A 662 8.37 24.78 -20.54
C ILE A 662 9.38 25.88 -20.26
N GLU A 663 9.69 26.10 -18.98
CA GLU A 663 10.69 27.07 -18.55
C GLU A 663 12.10 26.54 -18.85
N PRO A 664 12.96 27.30 -19.53
CA PRO A 664 14.34 26.88 -19.75
C PRO A 664 15.13 26.79 -18.44
N SER A 665 15.86 25.72 -18.25
CA SER A 665 16.80 25.56 -17.13
C SER A 665 18.10 26.34 -17.38
N LYS A 666 18.88 26.50 -16.30
CA LYS A 666 20.22 27.12 -16.43
C LYS A 666 21.10 26.41 -17.47
N GLU A 667 21.03 25.08 -17.54
CA GLU A 667 21.78 24.26 -18.49
C GLU A 667 21.40 24.61 -19.96
N HIS A 668 20.13 24.88 -20.25
CA HIS A 668 19.66 25.28 -21.56
C HIS A 668 20.22 26.64 -21.93
N PHE A 669 20.25 27.60 -21.00
CA PHE A 669 20.88 28.89 -21.22
C PHE A 669 22.39 28.77 -21.45
N ASP A 670 23.08 27.94 -20.67
CA ASP A 670 24.53 27.71 -20.80
C ASP A 670 24.88 27.11 -22.17
N ILE A 671 24.11 26.15 -22.67
CA ILE A 671 24.28 25.56 -24.00
C ILE A 671 24.07 26.63 -25.07
N MET A 672 22.98 27.42 -25.00
CA MET A 672 22.65 28.42 -25.97
C MET A 672 23.69 29.58 -26.02
N VAL A 673 24.15 30.01 -24.84
CA VAL A 673 25.20 31.04 -24.73
C VAL A 673 26.49 30.53 -25.37
N ARG A 674 26.91 29.31 -25.12
CA ARG A 674 28.10 28.67 -25.68
C ARG A 674 28.02 28.59 -27.20
N LEU A 675 26.91 28.09 -27.75
CA LEU A 675 26.66 27.99 -29.18
C LEU A 675 26.69 29.37 -29.89
N LEU A 676 25.99 30.37 -29.35
CA LEU A 676 25.93 31.71 -29.92
C LEU A 676 27.29 32.44 -29.82
N THR A 677 28.05 32.21 -28.77
CA THR A 677 29.38 32.78 -28.62
C THR A 677 30.36 32.17 -29.62
N HIS A 678 30.28 30.87 -29.86
CA HIS A 678 31.10 30.18 -30.84
C HIS A 678 30.77 30.63 -32.27
N ASP A 679 29.53 30.93 -32.55
CA ASP A 679 29.06 31.42 -33.86
C ASP A 679 29.25 32.97 -34.05
N GLY A 680 29.82 33.67 -33.07
CA GLY A 680 30.06 35.11 -33.13
C GLY A 680 28.84 35.99 -32.87
N GLN A 681 27.69 35.43 -32.50
CA GLN A 681 26.44 36.19 -32.24
C GLN A 681 26.39 36.73 -30.79
N LEU A 682 27.40 37.56 -30.44
CA LEU A 682 27.65 38.05 -29.09
C LEU A 682 26.48 38.84 -28.48
N GLU A 683 25.76 39.62 -29.26
CA GLU A 683 24.59 40.41 -28.77
C GLU A 683 23.45 39.48 -28.28
N LYS A 684 23.19 38.41 -29.02
CA LYS A 684 22.17 37.43 -28.61
C LYS A 684 22.61 36.64 -27.37
N ALA A 685 23.89 36.28 -27.29
CA ALA A 685 24.47 35.60 -26.13
C ALA A 685 24.35 36.49 -24.88
N GLN A 686 24.69 37.77 -24.95
CA GLN A 686 24.56 38.69 -23.80
C GLN A 686 23.11 38.85 -23.32
N LYS A 687 22.14 38.93 -24.24
CA LYS A 687 20.71 38.96 -23.86
C LYS A 687 20.28 37.72 -23.11
N LEU A 688 20.74 36.55 -23.53
CA LEU A 688 20.42 35.29 -22.83
C LEU A 688 21.10 35.19 -21.45
N VAL A 689 22.32 35.70 -21.29
CA VAL A 689 22.98 35.77 -19.96
C VAL A 689 22.19 36.65 -18.99
N GLN A 690 21.68 37.80 -19.48
CA GLN A 690 20.82 38.66 -18.65
C GLN A 690 19.52 37.97 -18.26
N MET A 691 18.91 37.19 -19.15
CA MET A 691 17.70 36.38 -18.82
C MET A 691 18.01 35.25 -17.87
N SER A 692 19.15 34.59 -17.99
CA SER A 692 19.54 33.47 -17.07
C SER A 692 19.82 33.94 -15.64
N SER A 693 20.21 35.21 -15.44
CA SER A 693 20.44 35.77 -14.10
C SER A 693 19.14 36.04 -13.32
N VAL A 694 17.99 35.99 -13.99
CA VAL A 694 16.65 36.24 -13.43
C VAL A 694 15.96 34.87 -13.08
N VAL A 695 16.43 33.78 -13.65
CA VAL A 695 15.96 32.40 -13.41
C VAL A 695 16.85 31.72 -12.37
#